data_3dcbdd9038e3767f8b5d1280c01080f6
#
_entry.id   3dcbdd9038e3767f8b5d1280c01080f6
#
_cell.length_a   1.000
_cell.length_b   1.000
_cell.length_c   1.000
_cell.angle_alpha   90.00
_cell.angle_beta   90.00
_cell.angle_gamma   90.00
#
_symmetry.space_group_name_H-M   'P 1'
#
loop_
_entity.id
_entity.type
_entity.pdbx_description
1 polymer ?
#
loop_
_entity_poly.entity_id
_entity_poly.type
_entity_poly.pdbx_seq_one_letter_code
_entity_poly.pdbx_strand_id
1 'polypeptide(L)'
;MQFIVHTLSRIMDGITSMSVSSKGIVIEGKLGKKLYTWQSQLQPPLILEGKITPKIQIFMPDTRVKIRIKDCDLALAQFELQKFWLTSHMVKLRQSIAKIEALLERRYLSHGLLKAAKEMAQELAGHWLTWSMDQRLEAYLAQTRYTLEEVHTWQPHDVDDFREAFIAKQLADYEDFFNRVAGQPLTIAQRRACVVVDERQLLLAGAGTGKTSVMIAKAGYLISAGISEPSQILMLAYGKEAACEMQSRLSNAQLSVTCRTFHSLGIRILTEVEGKAPQLSQLSNNEQQKRQFILESLQSLCQGTDFYNNLLALLKDCFNVDVCEVEVDFTAPYMSKLLKQFSELISLYKQSRSLGPGHIQHVESEFELYLSVFRPVLTEYQLYLNNEHAIDYDDMISNSTKYVKSGQYKSEWLHVLVDEFQDISPARAELIKALLAQRNRSHLFAVGDDWQSIYRFSGADLSLTTHFSQHFGPSTVMQLDKTFRYPQDLLDLASDFVCQNPLQIVKQVRAQVLSDGPSVVIERDQQNDFVYGKLSELAKTTSDCSVMILARYHKQLPDNQTIAKLNKQFNFINIKAMTFHAAKGKEADYTIIIGLDKRVPTQQKTERIIEAFLPALEAFPYAEERRLFYVALTRAKKCAFIMSPDEPSRFITEIAEQL
;
A
#
# COMPACT_ATOMS: atom_id res chain seq x y z
N MET A 1 2.14 33.78 -52.19
CA MET A 1 2.47 35.20 -51.94
C MET A 1 3.95 35.43 -52.29
N GLN A 2 4.26 36.47 -52.98
CA GLN A 2 5.66 36.84 -53.31
C GLN A 2 5.98 38.16 -52.60
N PHE A 3 7.13 38.20 -51.93
CA PHE A 3 7.64 39.39 -51.28
C PHE A 3 8.76 39.99 -52.08
N ILE A 4 8.72 41.32 -52.28
CA ILE A 4 9.82 42.06 -52.91
C ILE A 4 10.93 42.23 -51.87
N VAL A 5 12.07 41.61 -52.08
CA VAL A 5 13.21 41.72 -51.17
C VAL A 5 13.87 43.08 -51.33
N HIS A 6 14.15 43.74 -50.22
CA HIS A 6 14.79 45.05 -50.22
C HIS A 6 16.22 45.01 -50.78
N THR A 7 16.66 46.04 -51.46
CA THR A 7 17.97 46.14 -52.07
C THR A 7 19.14 45.83 -51.08
N LEU A 8 19.01 46.23 -49.82
CA LEU A 8 19.98 45.91 -48.76
C LEU A 8 20.14 44.40 -48.52
N SER A 9 19.05 43.61 -48.52
CA SER A 9 19.15 42.16 -48.38
C SER A 9 19.72 41.52 -49.65
N ARG A 10 19.48 42.09 -50.83
CA ARG A 10 20.14 41.64 -52.08
C ARG A 10 21.65 41.80 -52.05
N ILE A 11 22.10 42.95 -51.49
CA ILE A 11 23.55 43.27 -51.43
C ILE A 11 24.24 42.55 -50.28
N MET A 12 23.66 42.64 -49.07
CA MET A 12 24.32 42.13 -47.85
C MET A 12 24.11 40.63 -47.65
N ASP A 13 22.90 40.13 -47.89
CA ASP A 13 22.50 38.77 -47.57
C ASP A 13 22.51 37.88 -48.83
N GLY A 14 22.70 38.46 -50.03
CA GLY A 14 22.71 37.75 -51.32
C GLY A 14 21.33 37.19 -51.72
N ILE A 15 20.25 37.62 -51.08
CA ILE A 15 18.88 37.12 -51.30
C ILE A 15 18.21 37.89 -52.45
N THR A 16 17.79 37.19 -53.48
CA THR A 16 17.18 37.80 -54.69
C THR A 16 15.66 37.81 -54.66
N SER A 17 15.04 36.74 -54.18
CA SER A 17 13.58 36.62 -54.06
C SER A 17 13.13 35.85 -52.84
N MET A 18 11.91 36.07 -52.40
CA MET A 18 11.23 35.31 -51.36
C MET A 18 9.79 35.04 -51.79
N SER A 19 9.37 33.80 -51.71
CA SER A 19 7.98 33.41 -51.97
C SER A 19 7.45 32.53 -50.86
N VAL A 20 6.14 32.63 -50.62
CA VAL A 20 5.41 31.91 -49.58
C VAL A 20 4.35 31.04 -50.23
N SER A 21 4.28 29.79 -49.85
CA SER A 21 3.34 28.80 -50.31
C SER A 21 2.82 27.93 -49.18
N SER A 22 1.86 27.03 -49.48
CA SER A 22 1.37 26.03 -48.51
C SER A 22 2.47 25.08 -48.01
N LYS A 23 3.61 24.95 -48.73
CA LYS A 23 4.73 24.07 -48.35
C LYS A 23 5.74 24.76 -47.42
N GLY A 24 5.79 26.09 -47.43
CA GLY A 24 6.78 26.85 -46.64
C GLY A 24 7.20 28.14 -47.30
N ILE A 25 8.27 28.72 -46.81
CA ILE A 25 8.91 29.94 -47.33
C ILE A 25 10.13 29.52 -48.18
N VAL A 26 10.13 29.96 -49.39
CA VAL A 26 11.24 29.73 -50.34
C VAL A 26 12.05 31.00 -50.46
N ILE A 27 13.33 30.90 -50.20
CA ILE A 27 14.28 31.99 -50.36
C ILE A 27 15.25 31.61 -51.49
N GLU A 28 15.39 32.49 -52.47
CA GLU A 28 16.37 32.35 -53.57
C GLU A 28 17.45 33.40 -53.40
N GLY A 29 18.69 33.00 -53.64
CA GLY A 29 19.84 33.88 -53.53
C GLY A 29 21.05 33.34 -54.29
N LYS A 30 22.21 34.00 -54.13
CA LYS A 30 23.47 33.63 -54.79
C LYS A 30 23.91 32.19 -54.49
N LEU A 31 23.50 31.60 -53.37
CA LEU A 31 23.81 30.24 -52.92
C LEU A 31 22.75 29.21 -53.35
N GLY A 32 21.79 29.62 -54.20
CA GLY A 32 20.71 28.75 -54.67
C GLY A 32 19.38 29.01 -54.03
N LYS A 33 18.48 28.02 -54.13
CA LYS A 33 17.12 28.08 -53.64
C LYS A 33 16.97 27.21 -52.39
N LYS A 34 16.49 27.80 -51.28
CA LYS A 34 16.27 27.10 -50.02
C LYS A 34 14.82 27.19 -49.58
N LEU A 35 14.21 26.03 -49.27
CA LEU A 35 12.88 25.92 -48.75
C LEU A 35 12.93 25.79 -47.21
N TYR A 36 12.26 26.65 -46.51
CA TYR A 36 11.98 26.57 -45.08
C TYR A 36 10.55 26.10 -44.92
N THR A 37 10.38 24.81 -44.64
CA THR A 37 9.04 24.21 -44.48
C THR A 37 8.35 24.73 -43.23
N TRP A 38 7.02 24.85 -43.25
CA TRP A 38 6.27 25.30 -42.07
C TRP A 38 6.51 24.40 -40.88
N GLN A 39 6.56 23.10 -41.10
CA GLN A 39 6.74 22.09 -40.05
C GLN A 39 8.12 22.18 -39.32
N SER A 40 9.13 22.74 -39.96
CA SER A 40 10.43 22.96 -39.37
C SER A 40 10.57 24.29 -38.62
N GLN A 41 9.57 25.14 -38.69
CA GLN A 41 9.57 26.44 -37.99
C GLN A 41 8.94 26.29 -36.62
N LEU A 42 9.72 26.49 -35.57
CA LEU A 42 9.28 26.34 -34.16
C LEU A 42 8.27 27.39 -33.71
N GLN A 43 8.31 28.57 -34.34
CA GLN A 43 7.43 29.71 -34.01
C GLN A 43 6.87 30.33 -35.32
N PRO A 44 5.67 30.96 -35.23
CA PRO A 44 5.16 31.68 -36.37
C PRO A 44 6.09 32.80 -36.81
N PRO A 45 6.24 33.02 -38.13
CA PRO A 45 7.05 34.11 -38.61
C PRO A 45 6.51 35.46 -38.12
N LEU A 46 7.45 36.37 -37.79
CA LEU A 46 7.10 37.70 -37.32
C LEU A 46 7.59 38.75 -38.31
N ILE A 47 6.77 39.77 -38.55
CA ILE A 47 7.24 40.97 -39.25
C ILE A 47 7.63 41.99 -38.18
N LEU A 48 8.89 42.37 -38.18
CA LEU A 48 9.45 43.35 -37.28
C LEU A 48 9.53 44.69 -38.01
N GLU A 49 8.96 45.73 -37.41
CA GLU A 49 9.20 47.10 -37.87
C GLU A 49 10.68 47.46 -37.69
N GLY A 50 11.32 47.90 -38.74
CA GLY A 50 12.72 48.33 -38.69
C GLY A 50 12.82 49.85 -38.92
N LYS A 51 13.87 50.50 -38.35
CA LYS A 51 14.10 51.94 -38.51
C LYS A 51 14.20 52.40 -39.97
N ILE A 52 14.49 51.50 -40.93
CA ILE A 52 14.64 51.82 -42.35
C ILE A 52 13.68 50.96 -43.20
N THR A 53 13.51 49.68 -42.87
CA THR A 53 12.69 48.73 -43.64
C THR A 53 12.20 47.62 -42.74
N PRO A 54 10.97 47.11 -42.95
CA PRO A 54 10.46 45.97 -42.21
C PRO A 54 11.25 44.69 -42.52
N LYS A 55 11.30 43.76 -41.55
CA LYS A 55 12.00 42.46 -41.66
C LYS A 55 11.04 41.33 -41.31
N ILE A 56 11.06 40.26 -42.14
CA ILE A 56 10.47 39.00 -41.80
C ILE A 56 11.50 38.20 -40.98
N GLN A 57 11.13 37.75 -39.83
CA GLN A 57 11.92 36.85 -39.00
C GLN A 57 11.31 35.44 -39.02
N ILE A 58 12.09 34.44 -39.40
CA ILE A 58 11.76 33.05 -39.48
C ILE A 58 12.52 32.32 -38.41
N PHE A 59 11.84 31.49 -37.59
CA PHE A 59 12.40 30.78 -36.45
C PHE A 59 12.65 29.30 -36.80
N MET A 60 13.88 28.92 -36.96
CA MET A 60 14.32 27.54 -37.21
C MET A 60 14.91 26.94 -35.91
N PRO A 61 15.00 25.59 -35.77
CA PRO A 61 15.58 24.98 -34.58
C PRO A 61 16.95 25.56 -34.19
N ASP A 62 17.83 25.72 -35.15
CA ASP A 62 19.22 26.09 -34.90
C ASP A 62 19.54 27.56 -35.26
N THR A 63 18.65 28.24 -35.97
CA THR A 63 18.95 29.58 -36.49
C THR A 63 17.72 30.47 -36.62
N ARG A 64 17.95 31.77 -36.58
CA ARG A 64 16.94 32.79 -36.91
C ARG A 64 17.30 33.47 -38.20
N VAL A 65 16.46 33.36 -39.21
CA VAL A 65 16.64 33.99 -40.52
C VAL A 65 15.86 35.31 -40.56
N LYS A 66 16.52 36.41 -40.88
CA LYS A 66 15.91 37.75 -41.01
C LYS A 66 16.06 38.27 -42.43
N ILE A 67 14.96 38.65 -43.05
CA ILE A 67 14.93 39.16 -44.44
C ILE A 67 14.26 40.52 -44.47
N ARG A 68 14.92 41.52 -45.02
CA ARG A 68 14.34 42.86 -45.25
C ARG A 68 13.43 42.80 -46.46
N ILE A 69 12.21 43.34 -46.32
CA ILE A 69 11.23 43.40 -47.39
C ILE A 69 10.92 44.86 -47.77
N LYS A 70 10.47 45.10 -48.99
CA LYS A 70 9.95 46.40 -49.42
C LYS A 70 8.51 46.56 -48.99
N ASP A 71 8.02 47.83 -49.12
CA ASP A 71 6.64 48.20 -48.75
C ASP A 71 5.61 47.17 -49.20
N CYS A 72 4.88 46.69 -48.22
CA CYS A 72 3.71 45.85 -48.38
C CYS A 72 2.78 46.16 -47.20
N ASP A 73 1.51 45.79 -47.33
CA ASP A 73 0.61 45.81 -46.17
C ASP A 73 1.16 44.79 -45.12
N LEU A 74 1.79 45.37 -44.10
CA LEU A 74 2.44 44.56 -43.07
C LEU A 74 1.47 43.70 -42.26
N ALA A 75 0.25 44.26 -42.03
CA ALA A 75 -0.80 43.57 -41.29
C ALA A 75 -1.35 42.37 -42.07
N LEU A 76 -1.54 42.55 -43.38
CA LEU A 76 -1.98 41.47 -44.27
C LEU A 76 -0.90 40.42 -44.44
N ALA A 77 0.34 40.86 -44.61
CA ALA A 77 1.49 39.97 -44.76
C ALA A 77 1.74 39.13 -43.48
N GLN A 78 1.63 39.73 -42.29
CA GLN A 78 1.75 39.03 -41.02
C GLN A 78 0.62 37.99 -40.86
N PHE A 79 -0.61 38.37 -41.14
CA PHE A 79 -1.76 37.48 -41.12
C PHE A 79 -1.59 36.26 -42.01
N GLU A 80 -1.23 36.43 -43.28
CA GLU A 80 -1.07 35.35 -44.24
C GLU A 80 0.10 34.40 -43.84
N LEU A 81 1.23 34.93 -43.40
CA LEU A 81 2.35 34.12 -42.91
C LEU A 81 1.95 33.27 -41.71
N GLN A 82 1.32 33.87 -40.73
CA GLN A 82 0.84 33.18 -39.55
C GLN A 82 -0.26 32.15 -39.85
N LYS A 83 -1.16 32.46 -40.80
CA LYS A 83 -2.19 31.54 -41.27
C LYS A 83 -1.62 30.28 -41.92
N PHE A 84 -0.61 30.41 -42.81
CA PHE A 84 0.04 29.26 -43.42
C PHE A 84 0.76 28.41 -42.36
N TRP A 85 1.47 29.04 -41.43
CA TRP A 85 2.14 28.34 -40.35
C TRP A 85 1.14 27.60 -39.47
N LEU A 86 0.07 28.28 -39.06
CA LEU A 86 -0.99 27.72 -38.23
C LEU A 86 -1.67 26.54 -38.93
N THR A 87 -2.06 26.67 -40.19
CA THR A 87 -2.68 25.59 -40.95
C THR A 87 -1.81 24.33 -40.99
N SER A 88 -0.51 24.51 -41.12
CA SER A 88 0.45 23.39 -41.14
C SER A 88 0.60 22.69 -39.78
N HIS A 89 0.43 23.41 -38.65
CA HIS A 89 0.62 22.89 -37.30
C HIS A 89 -0.69 22.43 -36.62
N MET A 90 -1.84 22.89 -37.09
CA MET A 90 -3.15 22.63 -36.47
C MET A 90 -3.46 21.15 -36.33
N VAL A 91 -3.10 20.34 -37.31
CA VAL A 91 -3.38 18.87 -37.24
C VAL A 91 -2.63 18.26 -36.05
N LYS A 92 -1.33 18.58 -35.90
CA LYS A 92 -0.50 18.07 -34.81
C LYS A 92 -0.97 18.60 -33.46
N LEU A 93 -1.32 19.89 -33.38
CA LEU A 93 -1.85 20.51 -32.17
C LEU A 93 -3.15 19.86 -31.72
N ARG A 94 -4.14 19.73 -32.61
CA ARG A 94 -5.41 19.06 -32.30
C ARG A 94 -5.23 17.61 -31.86
N GLN A 95 -4.31 16.88 -32.50
CA GLN A 95 -3.99 15.51 -32.07
C GLN A 95 -3.41 15.45 -30.66
N SER A 96 -2.57 16.42 -30.29
CA SER A 96 -1.98 16.49 -28.96
C SER A 96 -2.99 16.90 -27.91
N ILE A 97 -3.87 17.84 -28.21
CA ILE A 97 -4.99 18.23 -27.32
C ILE A 97 -5.97 17.07 -27.15
N ALA A 98 -6.36 16.40 -28.22
CA ALA A 98 -7.21 15.23 -28.12
C ALA A 98 -6.61 14.10 -27.24
N LYS A 99 -5.29 14.01 -27.18
CA LYS A 99 -4.63 13.09 -26.24
C LYS A 99 -4.78 13.55 -24.78
N ILE A 100 -4.65 14.85 -24.51
CA ILE A 100 -4.85 15.42 -23.16
C ILE A 100 -6.31 15.21 -22.76
N GLU A 101 -7.27 15.56 -23.61
CA GLU A 101 -8.71 15.37 -23.38
C GLU A 101 -9.04 13.90 -23.11
N ALA A 102 -8.51 12.98 -23.92
CA ALA A 102 -8.70 11.54 -23.74
C ALA A 102 -8.11 11.01 -22.43
N LEU A 103 -7.04 11.64 -21.89
CA LEU A 103 -6.50 11.33 -20.57
C LEU A 103 -7.43 11.81 -19.44
N LEU A 104 -8.10 12.94 -19.65
CA LEU A 104 -8.93 13.58 -18.65
C LEU A 104 -10.37 13.05 -18.60
N GLU A 105 -10.97 12.68 -19.74
CA GLU A 105 -12.41 12.40 -19.80
C GLU A 105 -12.84 11.00 -19.31
N ARG A 106 -12.00 10.00 -19.42
CA ARG A 106 -12.42 8.59 -19.27
C ARG A 106 -11.99 7.91 -17.98
N ARG A 107 -11.17 8.55 -17.17
CA ARG A 107 -10.59 7.95 -15.97
C ARG A 107 -10.50 8.95 -14.84
N TYR A 108 -10.48 8.44 -13.61
CA TYR A 108 -10.12 9.24 -12.45
C TYR A 108 -8.77 9.94 -12.68
N LEU A 109 -8.69 11.23 -12.43
CA LEU A 109 -7.46 12.01 -12.57
C LEU A 109 -6.48 11.68 -11.44
N SER A 110 -5.74 10.58 -11.64
CA SER A 110 -4.71 10.11 -10.71
C SER A 110 -3.49 11.05 -10.68
N HIS A 111 -2.62 10.89 -9.69
CA HIS A 111 -1.39 11.68 -9.59
C HIS A 111 -0.50 11.53 -10.84
N GLY A 112 -0.36 10.32 -11.37
CA GLY A 112 0.43 10.07 -12.56
C GLY A 112 -0.20 10.62 -13.83
N LEU A 113 -1.53 10.54 -13.96
CA LEU A 113 -2.24 11.13 -15.10
C LEU A 113 -2.20 12.66 -15.07
N LEU A 114 -2.37 13.27 -13.90
CA LEU A 114 -2.22 14.70 -13.71
C LEU A 114 -0.82 15.19 -14.11
N LYS A 115 0.21 14.49 -13.64
CA LYS A 115 1.60 14.79 -13.99
C LYS A 115 1.80 14.72 -15.51
N ALA A 116 1.37 13.63 -16.16
CA ALA A 116 1.49 13.46 -17.59
C ALA A 116 0.72 14.53 -18.38
N ALA A 117 -0.51 14.88 -17.95
CA ALA A 117 -1.30 15.94 -18.59
C ALA A 117 -0.61 17.31 -18.47
N LYS A 118 -0.10 17.65 -17.28
CA LYS A 118 0.65 18.91 -17.07
C LYS A 118 1.95 18.94 -17.87
N GLU A 119 2.73 17.88 -17.94
CA GLU A 119 3.94 17.80 -18.75
C GLU A 119 3.62 18.01 -20.23
N MET A 120 2.59 17.34 -20.77
CA MET A 120 2.15 17.53 -22.15
C MET A 120 1.63 18.96 -22.41
N ALA A 121 0.85 19.52 -21.49
CA ALA A 121 0.37 20.88 -21.61
C ALA A 121 1.52 21.89 -21.56
N GLN A 122 2.50 21.69 -20.68
CA GLN A 122 3.68 22.56 -20.55
C GLN A 122 4.56 22.51 -21.80
N GLU A 123 4.79 21.33 -22.37
CA GLU A 123 5.54 21.20 -23.63
C GLU A 123 4.86 21.96 -24.76
N LEU A 124 3.54 21.86 -24.87
CA LEU A 124 2.77 22.58 -25.87
C LEU A 124 2.64 24.08 -25.55
N ALA A 125 2.43 24.43 -24.26
CA ALA A 125 2.28 25.81 -23.82
C ALA A 125 3.51 26.67 -24.16
N GLY A 126 4.71 26.16 -23.95
CA GLY A 126 5.96 26.84 -24.31
C GLY A 126 6.03 27.24 -25.79
N HIS A 127 5.27 26.58 -26.65
CA HIS A 127 5.23 26.84 -28.08
C HIS A 127 3.99 27.63 -28.53
N TRP A 128 2.88 27.64 -27.77
CA TRP A 128 1.59 28.16 -28.24
C TRP A 128 1.00 29.29 -27.40
N LEU A 129 1.27 29.34 -26.11
CA LEU A 129 0.67 30.34 -25.22
C LEU A 129 1.43 31.68 -25.20
N THR A 130 2.72 31.67 -25.56
CA THR A 130 3.59 32.85 -25.50
C THR A 130 3.64 33.66 -26.79
N TRP A 131 3.00 33.21 -27.87
CA TRP A 131 3.06 33.87 -29.16
C TRP A 131 1.88 34.84 -29.39
N SER A 132 2.19 36.09 -29.69
CA SER A 132 1.21 37.04 -30.19
C SER A 132 0.87 36.68 -31.63
N MET A 133 -0.41 36.43 -31.88
CA MET A 133 -0.94 36.23 -33.25
C MET A 133 -1.84 37.36 -33.65
N ASP A 134 -2.15 37.44 -34.95
CA ASP A 134 -3.16 38.34 -35.46
C ASP A 134 -4.53 38.03 -34.83
N GLN A 135 -5.27 39.07 -34.40
CA GLN A 135 -6.56 38.90 -33.71
C GLN A 135 -7.56 38.02 -34.46
N ARG A 136 -7.51 38.01 -35.81
CA ARG A 136 -8.37 37.17 -36.65
C ARG A 136 -8.06 35.69 -36.51
N LEU A 137 -6.82 35.33 -36.17
CA LEU A 137 -6.35 33.96 -35.92
C LEU A 137 -6.55 33.56 -34.46
N GLU A 138 -6.53 34.51 -33.52
CA GLU A 138 -6.79 34.27 -32.11
C GLU A 138 -8.17 33.65 -31.88
N ALA A 139 -9.22 34.14 -32.54
CA ALA A 139 -10.56 33.58 -32.43
C ALA A 139 -10.64 32.12 -32.90
N TYR A 140 -9.84 31.74 -33.91
CA TYR A 140 -9.78 30.39 -34.43
C TYR A 140 -9.05 29.44 -33.47
N LEU A 141 -8.14 29.94 -32.65
CA LEU A 141 -7.36 29.21 -31.68
C LEU A 141 -7.96 29.17 -30.28
N ALA A 142 -8.95 30.04 -30.00
CA ALA A 142 -9.45 30.30 -28.65
C ALA A 142 -9.82 28.99 -27.90
N GLN A 143 -10.63 28.12 -28.52
CA GLN A 143 -11.05 26.88 -27.91
C GLN A 143 -9.87 25.89 -27.67
N THR A 144 -8.92 25.88 -28.59
CA THR A 144 -7.74 25.00 -28.55
C THR A 144 -6.75 25.45 -27.48
N ARG A 145 -6.59 26.77 -27.30
CA ARG A 145 -5.77 27.36 -26.25
C ARG A 145 -6.38 27.19 -24.87
N TYR A 146 -7.70 27.28 -24.73
CA TYR A 146 -8.39 27.17 -23.46
C TYR A 146 -8.04 25.88 -22.73
N THR A 147 -8.12 24.71 -23.38
CA THR A 147 -7.75 23.43 -22.76
C THR A 147 -6.28 23.39 -22.30
N LEU A 148 -5.36 23.98 -23.06
CA LEU A 148 -3.93 24.01 -22.69
C LEU A 148 -3.68 24.95 -21.51
N GLU A 149 -4.28 26.15 -21.53
CA GLU A 149 -4.18 27.13 -20.46
C GLU A 149 -4.80 26.58 -19.18
N GLU A 150 -5.97 25.99 -19.26
CA GLU A 150 -6.67 25.40 -18.14
C GLU A 150 -5.81 24.33 -17.46
N VAL A 151 -5.36 23.29 -18.18
CA VAL A 151 -4.54 22.21 -17.62
C VAL A 151 -3.18 22.70 -17.12
N HIS A 152 -2.57 23.67 -17.83
CA HIS A 152 -1.27 24.23 -17.45
C HIS A 152 -1.35 25.06 -16.16
N THR A 153 -2.43 25.80 -15.96
CA THR A 153 -2.61 26.70 -14.82
C THR A 153 -3.31 26.08 -13.62
N TRP A 154 -3.83 24.86 -13.72
CA TRP A 154 -4.53 24.18 -12.64
C TRP A 154 -3.81 24.28 -11.31
N GLN A 155 -4.48 24.90 -10.36
CA GLN A 155 -4.11 24.91 -8.95
C GLN A 155 -4.65 23.65 -8.25
N PRO A 156 -4.23 23.34 -7.03
CA PRO A 156 -4.73 22.17 -6.29
C PRO A 156 -6.26 22.10 -6.22
N HIS A 157 -6.94 23.24 -6.01
CA HIS A 157 -8.40 23.27 -5.92
C HIS A 157 -9.10 22.94 -7.25
N ASP A 158 -8.55 23.38 -8.40
CA ASP A 158 -9.10 23.05 -9.72
C ASP A 158 -9.04 21.54 -9.97
N VAL A 159 -7.93 20.93 -9.56
CA VAL A 159 -7.72 19.46 -9.64
C VAL A 159 -8.73 18.73 -8.76
N ASP A 160 -8.97 19.22 -7.56
CA ASP A 160 -9.90 18.62 -6.61
C ASP A 160 -11.34 18.76 -7.12
N ASP A 161 -11.73 19.91 -7.65
CA ASP A 161 -13.05 20.14 -8.27
C ASP A 161 -13.28 19.21 -9.46
N PHE A 162 -12.27 19.04 -10.31
CA PHE A 162 -12.32 18.13 -11.44
C PHE A 162 -12.50 16.66 -10.98
N ARG A 163 -11.76 16.24 -9.95
CA ARG A 163 -11.86 14.90 -9.35
C ARG A 163 -13.24 14.68 -8.74
N GLU A 164 -13.76 15.64 -7.99
CA GLU A 164 -15.09 15.57 -7.37
C GLU A 164 -16.21 15.47 -8.42
N ALA A 165 -16.15 16.24 -9.48
CA ALA A 165 -17.11 16.15 -10.58
C ALA A 165 -17.10 14.76 -11.22
N PHE A 166 -15.91 14.17 -11.45
CA PHE A 166 -15.79 12.80 -11.94
C PHE A 166 -16.37 11.78 -10.95
N ILE A 167 -16.03 11.90 -9.66
CA ILE A 167 -16.55 11.00 -8.61
C ILE A 167 -18.07 11.08 -8.55
N ALA A 168 -18.66 12.27 -8.53
CA ALA A 168 -20.10 12.46 -8.46
C ALA A 168 -20.81 11.80 -9.65
N LYS A 169 -20.27 11.95 -10.85
CA LYS A 169 -20.79 11.28 -12.05
C LYS A 169 -20.73 9.76 -11.91
N GLN A 170 -19.57 9.20 -11.52
CA GLN A 170 -19.42 7.76 -11.38
C GLN A 170 -20.31 7.15 -10.28
N LEU A 171 -20.52 7.89 -9.17
CA LEU A 171 -21.44 7.45 -8.12
C LEU A 171 -22.87 7.36 -8.62
N ALA A 172 -23.30 8.26 -9.50
CA ALA A 172 -24.61 8.22 -10.13
C ALA A 172 -24.70 7.11 -11.19
N ASP A 173 -23.71 7.01 -12.10
CA ASP A 173 -23.71 6.03 -13.19
C ASP A 173 -23.70 4.58 -12.69
N TYR A 174 -23.07 4.32 -11.51
CA TYR A 174 -22.93 2.98 -10.91
C TYR A 174 -23.73 2.80 -9.61
N GLU A 175 -24.77 3.59 -9.37
CA GLU A 175 -25.56 3.51 -8.13
C GLU A 175 -26.15 2.12 -7.92
N ASP A 176 -26.80 1.55 -8.92
CA ASP A 176 -27.40 0.21 -8.88
C ASP A 176 -26.38 -0.89 -8.64
N PHE A 177 -25.18 -0.75 -9.20
CA PHE A 177 -24.07 -1.67 -8.96
C PHE A 177 -23.65 -1.65 -7.49
N PHE A 178 -23.42 -0.46 -6.91
CA PHE A 178 -23.01 -0.31 -5.52
C PHE A 178 -24.09 -0.71 -4.50
N ASN A 179 -25.35 -0.71 -4.90
CA ASN A 179 -26.44 -1.19 -4.06
C ASN A 179 -26.48 -2.72 -3.93
N ARG A 180 -25.85 -3.47 -4.88
CA ARG A 180 -26.00 -4.94 -4.97
C ARG A 180 -24.71 -5.71 -4.78
N VAL A 181 -23.55 -5.18 -5.20
CA VAL A 181 -22.28 -5.91 -5.35
C VAL A 181 -21.77 -6.58 -4.07
N ALA A 182 -22.05 -6.02 -2.91
CA ALA A 182 -21.61 -6.56 -1.62
C ALA A 182 -22.72 -7.25 -0.81
N GLY A 183 -23.89 -7.50 -1.43
CA GLY A 183 -25.06 -8.07 -0.78
C GLY A 183 -25.87 -7.08 0.06
N GLN A 184 -25.32 -5.92 0.34
CA GLN A 184 -25.95 -4.76 1.00
C GLN A 184 -25.48 -3.47 0.34
N PRO A 185 -26.30 -2.40 0.36
CA PRO A 185 -25.92 -1.10 -0.19
C PRO A 185 -24.66 -0.54 0.50
N LEU A 186 -23.69 -0.13 -0.29
CA LEU A 186 -22.48 0.51 0.21
C LEU A 186 -22.74 1.96 0.61
N THR A 187 -22.07 2.44 1.65
CA THR A 187 -22.08 3.85 2.05
C THR A 187 -21.39 4.73 1.00
N ILE A 188 -21.63 6.03 1.04
CA ILE A 188 -20.97 6.99 0.14
C ILE A 188 -19.44 6.90 0.25
N ALA A 189 -18.90 6.83 1.48
CA ALA A 189 -17.46 6.71 1.69
C ALA A 189 -16.89 5.41 1.07
N GLN A 190 -17.59 4.29 1.21
CA GLN A 190 -17.23 3.01 0.60
C GLN A 190 -17.26 3.07 -0.94
N ARG A 191 -18.32 3.67 -1.52
CA ARG A 191 -18.43 3.87 -2.98
C ARG A 191 -17.32 4.77 -3.52
N ARG A 192 -17.05 5.89 -2.82
CA ARG A 192 -15.95 6.80 -3.19
C ARG A 192 -14.61 6.09 -3.21
N ALA A 193 -14.32 5.23 -2.22
CA ALA A 193 -13.10 4.42 -2.19
C ALA A 193 -12.97 3.49 -3.42
N CYS A 194 -14.10 3.02 -3.96
CA CYS A 194 -14.12 2.21 -5.17
C CYS A 194 -13.86 3.04 -6.44
N VAL A 195 -14.48 4.21 -6.55
CA VAL A 195 -14.42 5.07 -7.75
C VAL A 195 -13.07 5.77 -7.90
N VAL A 196 -12.45 6.20 -6.80
CA VAL A 196 -11.09 6.76 -6.80
C VAL A 196 -10.11 5.66 -7.24
N VAL A 197 -9.44 5.84 -8.39
CA VAL A 197 -8.47 4.89 -8.95
C VAL A 197 -7.13 5.60 -9.12
N ASP A 198 -6.47 5.86 -8.00
CA ASP A 198 -5.11 6.42 -8.00
C ASP A 198 -4.06 5.30 -8.14
N GLU A 199 -2.84 5.64 -8.56
CA GLU A 199 -1.74 4.68 -8.64
C GLU A 199 -1.42 4.06 -7.28
N ARG A 200 -1.55 4.85 -6.22
CA ARG A 200 -1.32 4.42 -4.84
C ARG A 200 -2.46 4.93 -3.98
N GLN A 201 -3.26 4.02 -3.49
CA GLN A 201 -4.42 4.35 -2.65
C GLN A 201 -4.38 3.54 -1.35
N LEU A 202 -4.45 4.23 -0.22
CA LEU A 202 -4.61 3.63 1.09
C LEU A 202 -6.01 3.92 1.62
N LEU A 203 -6.74 2.89 2.01
CA LEU A 203 -8.02 2.98 2.69
C LEU A 203 -7.85 2.59 4.16
N LEU A 204 -7.97 3.57 5.03
CA LEU A 204 -8.00 3.36 6.48
C LEU A 204 -9.42 2.99 6.90
N ALA A 205 -9.56 1.83 7.48
CA ALA A 205 -10.87 1.24 7.75
C ALA A 205 -10.88 0.52 9.09
N GLY A 206 -11.53 1.11 10.09
CA GLY A 206 -11.64 0.55 11.43
C GLY A 206 -12.34 -0.81 11.49
N ALA A 207 -12.45 -1.37 12.69
CA ALA A 207 -13.15 -2.64 12.89
C ALA A 207 -14.63 -2.49 12.53
N GLY A 208 -15.19 -3.43 11.76
CA GLY A 208 -16.61 -3.45 11.38
C GLY A 208 -17.03 -2.43 10.32
N THR A 209 -16.10 -1.73 9.66
CA THR A 209 -16.42 -0.70 8.65
C THR A 209 -16.65 -1.26 7.24
N GLY A 210 -16.57 -2.58 7.05
CA GLY A 210 -16.83 -3.23 5.77
C GLY A 210 -15.64 -3.27 4.81
N LYS A 211 -14.41 -3.39 5.32
CA LYS A 211 -13.17 -3.56 4.52
C LYS A 211 -13.32 -4.54 3.36
N THR A 212 -13.74 -5.77 3.66
CA THR A 212 -13.89 -6.83 2.66
C THR A 212 -14.95 -6.47 1.61
N SER A 213 -16.06 -5.83 2.01
CA SER A 213 -17.11 -5.38 1.07
C SER A 213 -16.57 -4.34 0.08
N VAL A 214 -15.74 -3.40 0.55
CA VAL A 214 -15.09 -2.42 -0.33
C VAL A 214 -14.09 -3.09 -1.27
N MET A 215 -13.33 -4.08 -0.80
CA MET A 215 -12.38 -4.84 -1.65
C MET A 215 -13.10 -5.53 -2.81
N ILE A 216 -14.22 -6.23 -2.53
CA ILE A 216 -15.05 -6.89 -3.55
C ILE A 216 -15.64 -5.85 -4.52
N ALA A 217 -16.22 -4.78 -3.97
CA ALA A 217 -16.81 -3.71 -4.77
C ALA A 217 -15.78 -2.98 -5.65
N LYS A 218 -14.56 -2.75 -5.14
CA LYS A 218 -13.46 -2.16 -5.92
C LYS A 218 -13.12 -3.02 -7.13
N ALA A 219 -12.93 -4.33 -6.93
CA ALA A 219 -12.66 -5.26 -8.01
C ALA A 219 -13.81 -5.28 -9.04
N GLY A 220 -15.05 -5.35 -8.54
CA GLY A 220 -16.24 -5.32 -9.40
C GLY A 220 -16.39 -4.02 -10.19
N TYR A 221 -16.13 -2.86 -9.56
CA TYR A 221 -16.16 -1.56 -10.22
C TYR A 221 -15.11 -1.46 -11.33
N LEU A 222 -13.87 -1.89 -11.07
CA LEU A 222 -12.81 -1.90 -12.08
C LEU A 222 -13.21 -2.67 -13.35
N ILE A 223 -13.91 -3.79 -13.16
CA ILE A 223 -14.40 -4.64 -14.27
C ILE A 223 -15.60 -3.98 -14.95
N SER A 224 -16.62 -3.59 -14.18
CA SER A 224 -17.88 -3.04 -14.71
C SER A 224 -17.69 -1.72 -15.44
N ALA A 225 -16.72 -0.90 -15.00
CA ALA A 225 -16.34 0.35 -15.65
C ALA A 225 -15.38 0.17 -16.83
N GLY A 226 -15.01 -1.08 -17.19
CA GLY A 226 -14.08 -1.36 -18.28
C GLY A 226 -12.66 -0.83 -18.07
N ILE A 227 -12.28 -0.62 -16.79
CA ILE A 227 -10.94 -0.11 -16.41
C ILE A 227 -9.91 -1.24 -16.48
N SER A 228 -10.32 -2.47 -16.12
CA SER A 228 -9.44 -3.63 -16.05
C SER A 228 -10.19 -4.93 -16.31
N GLU A 229 -9.52 -5.87 -16.94
CA GLU A 229 -10.01 -7.24 -17.06
C GLU A 229 -9.80 -8.01 -15.74
N PRO A 230 -10.63 -9.04 -15.44
CA PRO A 230 -10.47 -9.83 -14.21
C PRO A 230 -9.07 -10.42 -14.01
N SER A 231 -8.40 -10.86 -15.08
CA SER A 231 -7.04 -11.41 -15.06
C SER A 231 -5.97 -10.38 -14.66
N GLN A 232 -6.26 -9.10 -14.83
CA GLN A 232 -5.36 -7.99 -14.51
C GLN A 232 -5.50 -7.51 -13.07
N ILE A 233 -6.37 -8.14 -12.27
CA ILE A 233 -6.61 -7.79 -10.86
C ILE A 233 -6.06 -8.90 -9.97
N LEU A 234 -5.12 -8.56 -9.09
CA LEU A 234 -4.62 -9.44 -8.04
C LEU A 234 -5.18 -8.98 -6.71
N MET A 235 -5.86 -9.88 -5.99
CA MET A 235 -6.27 -9.64 -4.61
C MET A 235 -5.41 -10.46 -3.67
N LEU A 236 -4.88 -9.82 -2.62
CA LEU A 236 -4.02 -10.44 -1.62
C LEU A 236 -4.66 -10.32 -0.24
N ALA A 237 -4.83 -11.47 0.41
CA ALA A 237 -5.25 -11.57 1.80
C ALA A 237 -4.08 -12.01 2.69
N TYR A 238 -4.13 -11.64 3.97
CA TYR A 238 -3.07 -11.99 4.92
C TYR A 238 -3.00 -13.47 5.20
N GLY A 239 -4.15 -14.14 5.45
CA GLY A 239 -4.24 -15.54 5.82
C GLY A 239 -5.10 -16.38 4.87
N LYS A 240 -4.99 -17.70 4.99
CA LYS A 240 -5.72 -18.66 4.15
C LYS A 240 -7.25 -18.56 4.35
N GLU A 241 -7.70 -18.42 5.60
CA GLU A 241 -9.14 -18.30 5.92
C GLU A 241 -9.71 -17.04 5.27
N ALA A 242 -9.04 -15.89 5.42
CA ALA A 242 -9.45 -14.62 4.79
C ALA A 242 -9.46 -14.71 3.26
N ALA A 243 -8.46 -15.37 2.66
CA ALA A 243 -8.44 -15.60 1.21
C ALA A 243 -9.61 -16.45 0.73
N CYS A 244 -9.94 -17.52 1.45
CA CYS A 244 -11.08 -18.38 1.13
C CYS A 244 -12.43 -17.65 1.28
N GLU A 245 -12.60 -16.87 2.36
CA GLU A 245 -13.81 -16.06 2.55
C GLU A 245 -13.97 -15.03 1.44
N MET A 246 -12.90 -14.31 1.11
CA MET A 246 -12.90 -13.30 0.05
C MET A 246 -13.21 -13.94 -1.31
N GLN A 247 -12.62 -15.11 -1.61
CA GLN A 247 -12.89 -15.86 -2.84
C GLN A 247 -14.37 -16.29 -2.91
N SER A 248 -14.97 -16.75 -1.81
CA SER A 248 -16.38 -17.09 -1.75
C SER A 248 -17.27 -15.88 -2.04
N ARG A 249 -16.94 -14.71 -1.45
CA ARG A 249 -17.68 -13.46 -1.70
C ARG A 249 -17.54 -12.97 -3.13
N LEU A 250 -16.35 -13.11 -3.76
CA LEU A 250 -16.14 -12.82 -5.18
C LEU A 250 -17.01 -13.70 -6.06
N SER A 251 -17.06 -15.01 -5.77
CA SER A 251 -17.89 -15.97 -6.49
C SER A 251 -19.39 -15.63 -6.38
N ASN A 252 -19.86 -15.28 -5.19
CA ASN A 252 -21.24 -14.84 -4.96
C ASN A 252 -21.59 -13.56 -5.73
N ALA A 253 -20.63 -12.66 -5.89
CA ALA A 253 -20.76 -11.45 -6.69
C ALA A 253 -20.55 -11.71 -8.21
N GLN A 254 -20.35 -12.95 -8.63
CA GLN A 254 -20.07 -13.36 -10.01
C GLN A 254 -18.83 -12.68 -10.63
N LEU A 255 -17.81 -12.42 -9.79
CA LEU A 255 -16.56 -11.81 -10.20
C LEU A 255 -15.47 -12.88 -10.36
N SER A 256 -14.94 -13.03 -11.57
CA SER A 256 -13.88 -14.01 -11.90
C SER A 256 -12.47 -13.53 -11.50
N VAL A 257 -12.36 -12.86 -10.35
CA VAL A 257 -11.09 -12.40 -9.79
C VAL A 257 -10.55 -13.44 -8.82
N THR A 258 -9.23 -13.63 -8.81
CA THR A 258 -8.58 -14.59 -7.92
C THR A 258 -8.01 -13.88 -6.69
N CYS A 259 -8.40 -14.36 -5.50
CA CYS A 259 -7.79 -13.95 -4.24
C CYS A 259 -6.71 -14.97 -3.82
N ARG A 260 -5.55 -14.49 -3.39
CA ARG A 260 -4.41 -15.29 -2.96
C ARG A 260 -3.85 -14.80 -1.64
N THR A 261 -3.16 -15.68 -0.91
CA THR A 261 -2.22 -15.24 0.13
C THR A 261 -0.86 -14.91 -0.50
N PHE A 262 -0.02 -14.17 0.19
CA PHE A 262 1.35 -13.90 -0.26
C PHE A 262 2.14 -15.18 -0.57
N HIS A 263 2.00 -16.21 0.26
CA HIS A 263 2.66 -17.48 0.03
C HIS A 263 2.10 -18.23 -1.20
N SER A 264 0.78 -18.24 -1.40
CA SER A 264 0.20 -18.85 -2.60
C SER A 264 0.56 -18.10 -3.88
N LEU A 265 0.75 -16.78 -3.79
CA LEU A 265 1.31 -15.98 -4.88
C LEU A 265 2.77 -16.38 -5.14
N GLY A 266 3.58 -16.52 -4.08
CA GLY A 266 4.97 -16.98 -4.18
C GLY A 266 5.08 -18.33 -4.87
N ILE A 267 4.27 -19.33 -4.45
CA ILE A 267 4.21 -20.64 -5.12
C ILE A 267 3.89 -20.49 -6.61
N ARG A 268 2.92 -19.67 -6.98
CA ARG A 268 2.56 -19.44 -8.39
C ARG A 268 3.75 -18.89 -9.18
N ILE A 269 4.41 -17.86 -8.67
CA ILE A 269 5.56 -17.22 -9.34
C ILE A 269 6.70 -18.22 -9.54
N LEU A 270 7.06 -18.96 -8.47
CA LEU A 270 8.12 -19.97 -8.53
C LEU A 270 7.77 -21.09 -9.50
N THR A 271 6.54 -21.61 -9.45
CA THR A 271 6.08 -22.67 -10.35
C THR A 271 6.13 -22.25 -11.81
N GLU A 272 5.75 -21.01 -12.11
CA GLU A 272 5.75 -20.50 -13.49
C GLU A 272 7.18 -20.33 -14.03
N VAL A 273 8.11 -19.87 -13.20
CA VAL A 273 9.50 -19.64 -13.61
C VAL A 273 10.31 -20.95 -13.62
N GLU A 274 10.15 -21.82 -12.64
CA GLU A 274 10.95 -23.05 -12.47
C GLU A 274 10.32 -24.26 -13.16
N GLY A 275 9.08 -24.16 -13.66
CA GLY A 275 8.34 -25.21 -14.35
C GLY A 275 7.79 -26.30 -13.43
N LYS A 276 8.04 -26.21 -12.10
CA LYS A 276 7.52 -27.13 -11.08
C LYS A 276 7.21 -26.38 -9.79
N ALA A 277 6.24 -26.88 -9.03
CA ALA A 277 5.93 -26.33 -7.73
C ALA A 277 7.11 -26.58 -6.75
N PRO A 278 7.52 -25.54 -5.98
CA PRO A 278 8.56 -25.71 -4.99
C PRO A 278 8.14 -26.68 -3.89
N GLN A 279 9.08 -27.50 -3.41
CA GLN A 279 8.86 -28.33 -2.24
C GLN A 279 9.03 -27.48 -0.98
N LEU A 280 8.02 -27.49 -0.10
CA LEU A 280 8.12 -26.82 1.19
C LEU A 280 8.81 -27.74 2.20
N SER A 281 9.82 -27.23 2.89
CA SER A 281 10.55 -27.99 3.90
C SER A 281 9.65 -28.36 5.07
N GLN A 282 9.83 -29.57 5.59
CA GLN A 282 9.13 -30.02 6.80
C GLN A 282 9.50 -29.16 8.03
N LEU A 283 10.72 -28.63 8.08
CA LEU A 283 11.17 -27.74 9.14
C LEU A 283 10.37 -26.44 9.20
N SER A 284 9.75 -26.01 8.10
CA SER A 284 8.92 -24.79 8.03
C SER A 284 7.58 -24.94 8.75
N ASN A 285 7.05 -26.16 8.86
CA ASN A 285 5.74 -26.44 9.45
C ASN A 285 5.82 -27.06 10.84
N ASN A 286 7.01 -27.48 11.27
CA ASN A 286 7.20 -28.17 12.54
C ASN A 286 8.33 -27.52 13.35
N GLU A 287 7.93 -26.64 14.27
CA GLU A 287 8.86 -25.92 15.14
C GLU A 287 9.73 -26.85 15.99
N GLN A 288 9.21 -28.00 16.40
CA GLN A 288 9.98 -28.98 17.18
C GLN A 288 11.07 -29.62 16.33
N GLN A 289 10.76 -30.00 15.09
CA GLN A 289 11.76 -30.54 14.16
C GLN A 289 12.81 -29.49 13.80
N LYS A 290 12.40 -28.24 13.62
CA LYS A 290 13.33 -27.12 13.35
C LYS A 290 14.32 -26.93 14.50
N ARG A 291 13.83 -26.92 15.75
CA ARG A 291 14.73 -26.84 16.92
C ARG A 291 15.63 -28.04 17.07
N GLN A 292 15.14 -29.24 16.79
CA GLN A 292 15.95 -30.45 16.79
C GLN A 292 17.07 -30.35 15.74
N PHE A 293 16.77 -29.90 14.52
CA PHE A 293 17.76 -29.65 13.48
C PHE A 293 18.84 -28.65 13.93
N ILE A 294 18.40 -27.52 14.55
CA ILE A 294 19.33 -26.51 15.08
C ILE A 294 20.24 -27.13 16.16
N LEU A 295 19.71 -27.96 17.05
CA LEU A 295 20.47 -28.66 18.08
C LEU A 295 21.54 -29.57 17.46
N GLU A 296 21.18 -30.41 16.50
CA GLU A 296 22.08 -31.29 15.78
C GLU A 296 23.17 -30.51 15.04
N SER A 297 22.81 -29.41 14.42
CA SER A 297 23.76 -28.50 13.77
C SER A 297 24.75 -27.88 14.76
N LEU A 298 24.30 -27.44 15.93
CA LEU A 298 25.17 -26.92 16.99
C LEU A 298 26.16 -28.02 17.46
N GLN A 299 25.67 -29.23 17.71
CA GLN A 299 26.50 -30.36 18.14
C GLN A 299 27.57 -30.73 17.09
N SER A 300 27.21 -30.75 15.82
CA SER A 300 28.14 -30.99 14.72
C SER A 300 29.20 -29.90 14.60
N LEU A 301 28.79 -28.64 14.65
CA LEU A 301 29.69 -27.49 14.54
C LEU A 301 30.65 -27.37 15.73
N CYS A 302 30.27 -27.86 16.91
CA CYS A 302 31.13 -27.90 18.11
C CYS A 302 32.34 -28.83 18.00
N GLN A 303 32.45 -29.62 16.94
CA GLN A 303 33.69 -30.39 16.65
C GLN A 303 34.84 -29.42 16.25
N GLY A 304 34.52 -28.22 15.80
CA GLY A 304 35.49 -27.17 15.51
C GLY A 304 35.79 -26.29 16.73
N THR A 305 37.07 -26.17 17.10
CA THR A 305 37.54 -25.45 18.30
C THR A 305 37.08 -24.00 18.32
N ASP A 306 37.14 -23.28 17.21
CA ASP A 306 36.78 -21.86 17.15
C ASP A 306 35.27 -21.66 17.37
N PHE A 307 34.45 -22.52 16.76
CA PHE A 307 33.01 -22.46 16.96
C PHE A 307 32.61 -22.78 18.39
N TYR A 308 33.24 -23.81 18.96
CA TYR A 308 33.00 -24.19 20.35
C TYR A 308 33.35 -23.06 21.33
N ASN A 309 34.49 -22.38 21.14
CA ASN A 309 34.90 -21.25 21.95
C ASN A 309 33.91 -20.06 21.81
N ASN A 310 33.45 -19.80 20.61
CA ASN A 310 32.43 -18.74 20.38
C ASN A 310 31.09 -19.10 21.06
N LEU A 311 30.66 -20.36 21.00
CA LEU A 311 29.45 -20.82 21.70
C LEU A 311 29.60 -20.67 23.23
N LEU A 312 30.75 -21.08 23.80
CA LEU A 312 31.02 -20.90 25.24
C LEU A 312 30.97 -19.41 25.63
N ALA A 313 31.61 -18.53 24.85
CA ALA A 313 31.59 -17.09 25.10
C ALA A 313 30.16 -16.54 25.03
N LEU A 314 29.36 -16.96 24.06
CA LEU A 314 27.96 -16.58 23.93
C LEU A 314 27.10 -17.04 25.12
N LEU A 315 27.26 -18.30 25.56
CA LEU A 315 26.53 -18.84 26.71
C LEU A 315 26.88 -18.11 27.99
N LYS A 316 28.14 -17.73 28.19
CA LYS A 316 28.58 -16.92 29.31
C LYS A 316 28.00 -15.52 29.28
N ASP A 317 28.09 -14.84 28.15
CA ASP A 317 27.68 -13.43 27.99
C ASP A 317 26.15 -13.26 28.02
N CYS A 318 25.43 -14.07 27.26
CA CYS A 318 23.98 -13.89 27.06
C CYS A 318 23.11 -14.71 28.01
N PHE A 319 23.63 -15.80 28.58
CA PHE A 319 22.85 -16.72 29.42
C PHE A 319 23.37 -16.86 30.84
N ASN A 320 24.45 -16.12 31.20
CA ASN A 320 25.10 -16.17 32.50
C ASN A 320 25.48 -17.61 32.95
N VAL A 321 25.92 -18.42 31.99
CA VAL A 321 26.36 -19.80 32.26
C VAL A 321 27.82 -19.76 32.71
N ASP A 322 28.11 -20.32 33.89
CA ASP A 322 29.49 -20.47 34.36
C ASP A 322 30.11 -21.72 33.68
N VAL A 323 30.90 -21.48 32.63
CA VAL A 323 31.51 -22.52 31.78
C VAL A 323 32.98 -22.76 32.08
N CYS A 324 33.45 -22.37 33.28
CA CYS A 324 34.87 -22.42 33.58
C CYS A 324 35.48 -23.84 33.68
N GLU A 325 34.69 -24.93 33.74
CA GLU A 325 35.18 -26.30 33.84
C GLU A 325 34.24 -27.38 33.23
N VAL A 326 33.18 -27.04 32.50
CA VAL A 326 32.16 -28.01 32.08
C VAL A 326 31.98 -27.97 30.57
N GLU A 327 31.88 -29.14 29.94
CA GLU A 327 31.41 -29.28 28.54
C GLU A 327 30.02 -28.70 28.40
N VAL A 328 29.71 -28.18 27.19
CA VAL A 328 28.37 -27.60 26.89
C VAL A 328 27.30 -28.68 27.13
N ASP A 329 26.41 -28.44 28.08
CA ASP A 329 25.26 -29.30 28.34
C ASP A 329 24.11 -28.95 27.36
N PHE A 330 23.95 -29.73 26.32
CA PHE A 330 22.91 -29.56 25.32
C PHE A 330 21.49 -29.89 25.83
N THR A 331 21.34 -30.42 27.05
CA THR A 331 20.06 -30.71 27.69
C THR A 331 19.59 -29.62 28.66
N ALA A 332 20.46 -28.68 28.96
CA ALA A 332 20.20 -27.65 29.95
C ALA A 332 19.09 -26.64 29.49
N PRO A 333 18.40 -26.01 30.42
CA PRO A 333 17.32 -25.04 30.12
C PRO A 333 17.76 -23.85 29.25
N TYR A 334 19.03 -23.40 29.38
CA TYR A 334 19.57 -22.33 28.55
C TYR A 334 19.65 -22.75 27.06
N MET A 335 19.92 -24.01 26.78
CA MET A 335 19.95 -24.51 25.41
C MET A 335 18.55 -24.44 24.76
N SER A 336 17.52 -24.86 25.47
CA SER A 336 16.13 -24.71 24.99
C SER A 336 15.77 -23.26 24.64
N LYS A 337 16.27 -22.30 25.42
CA LYS A 337 16.09 -20.87 25.15
C LYS A 337 16.87 -20.43 23.92
N LEU A 338 18.13 -20.85 23.76
CA LEU A 338 18.97 -20.55 22.60
C LEU A 338 18.36 -21.12 21.30
N LEU A 339 17.89 -22.37 21.33
CA LEU A 339 17.24 -23.01 20.19
C LEU A 339 15.99 -22.27 19.74
N LYS A 340 15.19 -21.81 20.69
CA LYS A 340 14.02 -20.99 20.41
C LYS A 340 14.41 -19.67 19.73
N GLN A 341 15.41 -18.97 20.28
CA GLN A 341 15.91 -17.71 19.71
C GLN A 341 16.45 -17.92 18.28
N PHE A 342 17.24 -18.98 18.06
CA PHE A 342 17.79 -19.28 16.72
C PHE A 342 16.67 -19.59 15.71
N SER A 343 15.65 -20.35 16.15
CA SER A 343 14.50 -20.66 15.29
C SER A 343 13.75 -19.40 14.85
N GLU A 344 13.52 -18.45 15.77
CA GLU A 344 12.90 -17.17 15.48
C GLU A 344 13.82 -16.30 14.61
N LEU A 345 15.12 -16.26 14.93
CA LEU A 345 16.09 -15.42 14.25
C LEU A 345 16.33 -15.84 12.78
N ILE A 346 16.24 -17.12 12.44
CA ILE A 346 16.34 -17.59 11.04
C ILE A 346 15.34 -16.85 10.15
N SER A 347 14.08 -16.77 10.56
CA SER A 347 13.04 -16.07 9.79
C SER A 347 13.28 -14.56 9.75
N LEU A 348 13.52 -13.94 10.89
CA LEU A 348 13.76 -12.50 10.99
C LEU A 348 15.00 -12.06 10.19
N TYR A 349 16.09 -12.80 10.27
CA TYR A 349 17.31 -12.52 9.52
C TYR A 349 17.07 -12.61 7.99
N LYS A 350 16.33 -13.60 7.52
CA LYS A 350 15.95 -13.70 6.10
C LYS A 350 15.09 -12.52 5.64
N GLN A 351 14.13 -12.11 6.46
CA GLN A 351 13.26 -10.97 6.18
C GLN A 351 14.01 -9.63 6.23
N SER A 352 14.99 -9.48 7.13
CA SER A 352 15.74 -8.24 7.33
C SER A 352 16.56 -7.79 6.12
N ARG A 353 16.88 -8.71 5.20
CA ARG A 353 17.52 -8.38 3.92
C ARG A 353 16.73 -7.33 3.11
N SER A 354 15.45 -7.17 3.41
CA SER A 354 14.58 -6.16 2.83
C SER A 354 14.67 -4.79 3.53
N LEU A 355 15.31 -4.70 4.73
CA LEU A 355 15.45 -3.45 5.49
C LEU A 355 16.60 -2.54 5.00
N GLY A 356 17.42 -3.06 4.09
CA GLY A 356 18.54 -2.34 3.50
C GLY A 356 19.89 -2.62 4.15
N PRO A 357 20.99 -2.39 3.41
CA PRO A 357 22.33 -2.82 3.83
C PRO A 357 22.86 -2.09 5.07
N GLY A 358 22.49 -0.81 5.27
CA GLY A 358 22.95 -0.02 6.42
C GLY A 358 22.42 -0.52 7.77
N HIS A 359 21.16 -0.96 7.81
CA HIS A 359 20.55 -1.54 9.02
C HIS A 359 21.25 -2.86 9.40
N ILE A 360 21.45 -3.73 8.41
CA ILE A 360 22.12 -5.02 8.63
C ILE A 360 23.55 -4.82 9.17
N GLN A 361 24.33 -3.92 8.58
CA GLN A 361 25.70 -3.63 9.03
C GLN A 361 25.76 -3.14 10.47
N HIS A 362 24.85 -2.28 10.89
CA HIS A 362 24.78 -1.80 12.26
C HIS A 362 24.50 -2.95 13.23
N VAL A 363 23.50 -3.77 12.96
CA VAL A 363 23.15 -4.93 13.78
C VAL A 363 24.28 -5.96 13.80
N GLU A 364 24.95 -6.19 12.68
CA GLU A 364 26.09 -7.09 12.58
C GLU A 364 27.26 -6.66 13.47
N SER A 365 27.53 -5.37 13.52
CA SER A 365 28.58 -4.80 14.38
C SER A 365 28.24 -4.88 15.88
N GLU A 366 26.96 -4.67 16.26
CA GLU A 366 26.54 -4.72 17.67
C GLU A 366 26.48 -6.15 18.21
N PHE A 367 26.13 -7.13 17.38
CA PHE A 367 25.89 -8.52 17.81
C PHE A 367 26.90 -9.51 17.20
N GLU A 368 28.14 -9.10 16.95
CA GLU A 368 29.15 -9.90 16.26
C GLU A 368 29.34 -11.29 16.90
N LEU A 369 29.49 -11.35 18.23
CA LEU A 369 29.64 -12.63 18.96
C LEU A 369 28.42 -13.54 18.76
N TYR A 370 27.22 -13.01 18.89
CA TYR A 370 26.00 -13.78 18.71
C TYR A 370 25.89 -14.32 17.27
N LEU A 371 26.19 -13.47 16.32
CA LEU A 371 26.11 -13.81 14.88
C LEU A 371 27.25 -14.75 14.46
N SER A 372 28.40 -14.76 15.15
CA SER A 372 29.48 -15.74 14.87
C SER A 372 29.06 -17.17 15.16
N VAL A 373 28.11 -17.38 16.08
CA VAL A 373 27.51 -18.70 16.37
C VAL A 373 26.27 -18.94 15.48
N PHE A 374 25.44 -17.92 15.28
CA PHE A 374 24.20 -18.05 14.52
C PHE A 374 24.42 -18.30 13.02
N ARG A 375 25.35 -17.57 12.37
CA ARG A 375 25.59 -17.68 10.91
C ARG A 375 26.01 -19.08 10.43
N PRO A 376 26.91 -19.80 11.11
CA PRO A 376 27.20 -21.19 10.75
C PRO A 376 25.96 -22.09 10.80
N VAL A 377 25.12 -21.97 11.83
CA VAL A 377 23.85 -22.70 11.94
C VAL A 377 22.89 -22.33 10.81
N LEU A 378 22.77 -21.05 10.47
CA LEU A 378 21.97 -20.59 9.32
C LEU A 378 22.51 -21.17 8.01
N THR A 379 23.83 -21.29 7.86
CA THR A 379 24.47 -21.90 6.68
C THR A 379 24.10 -23.38 6.57
N GLU A 380 24.21 -24.15 7.65
CA GLU A 380 23.76 -25.56 7.70
C GLU A 380 22.26 -25.67 7.36
N TYR A 381 21.41 -24.78 7.90
CA TYR A 381 20.00 -24.75 7.58
C TYR A 381 19.75 -24.50 6.08
N GLN A 382 20.48 -23.58 5.46
CA GLN A 382 20.34 -23.29 4.04
C GLN A 382 20.89 -24.45 3.17
N LEU A 383 21.99 -25.10 3.60
CA LEU A 383 22.52 -26.29 2.94
C LEU A 383 21.53 -27.46 3.01
N TYR A 384 20.90 -27.66 4.16
CA TYR A 384 19.84 -28.65 4.31
C TYR A 384 18.70 -28.42 3.32
N LEU A 385 18.17 -27.16 3.26
CA LEU A 385 17.12 -26.81 2.32
C LEU A 385 17.53 -27.07 0.86
N ASN A 386 18.77 -26.73 0.50
CA ASN A 386 19.28 -26.93 -0.85
C ASN A 386 19.42 -28.44 -1.20
N ASN A 387 19.92 -29.27 -0.27
CA ASN A 387 20.07 -30.70 -0.46
C ASN A 387 18.71 -31.42 -0.61
N GLU A 388 17.71 -30.99 0.14
CA GLU A 388 16.33 -31.47 0.03
C GLU A 388 15.59 -30.89 -1.19
N HIS A 389 16.21 -29.97 -1.96
CA HIS A 389 15.56 -29.22 -3.02
C HIS A 389 14.26 -28.52 -2.53
N ALA A 390 14.27 -28.08 -1.28
CA ALA A 390 13.14 -27.45 -0.60
C ALA A 390 13.41 -26.00 -0.26
N ILE A 391 12.34 -25.27 0.00
CA ILE A 391 12.37 -23.87 0.46
C ILE A 391 11.53 -23.71 1.74
N ASP A 392 11.80 -22.66 2.49
CA ASP A 392 10.90 -22.21 3.56
C ASP A 392 9.98 -21.07 3.10
N TYR A 393 9.11 -20.59 3.99
CA TYR A 393 8.17 -19.51 3.69
C TYR A 393 8.86 -18.18 3.36
N ASP A 394 10.01 -17.89 3.99
CA ASP A 394 10.76 -16.66 3.75
C ASP A 394 11.49 -16.70 2.40
N ASP A 395 12.07 -17.85 2.05
CA ASP A 395 12.66 -18.09 0.73
C ASP A 395 11.61 -17.96 -0.38
N MET A 396 10.39 -18.42 -0.13
CA MET A 396 9.28 -18.32 -1.09
C MET A 396 9.03 -16.86 -1.49
N ILE A 397 8.94 -15.94 -0.51
CA ILE A 397 8.73 -14.51 -0.78
C ILE A 397 9.97 -13.87 -1.41
N SER A 398 11.17 -14.18 -0.86
CA SER A 398 12.41 -13.56 -1.34
C SER A 398 12.77 -13.99 -2.77
N ASN A 399 12.62 -15.27 -3.11
CA ASN A 399 12.92 -15.80 -4.44
C ASN A 399 11.90 -15.32 -5.46
N SER A 400 10.60 -15.26 -5.10
CA SER A 400 9.58 -14.65 -5.94
C SER A 400 9.91 -13.19 -6.25
N THR A 401 10.34 -12.43 -5.24
CA THR A 401 10.76 -11.03 -5.42
C THR A 401 11.95 -10.91 -6.37
N LYS A 402 12.93 -11.81 -6.27
CA LYS A 402 14.09 -11.85 -7.19
C LYS A 402 13.65 -12.12 -8.63
N TYR A 403 12.76 -13.12 -8.86
CA TYR A 403 12.29 -13.44 -10.20
C TYR A 403 11.45 -12.33 -10.82
N VAL A 404 10.66 -11.64 -10.02
CA VAL A 404 9.92 -10.45 -10.49
C VAL A 404 10.90 -9.32 -10.83
N LYS A 405 11.87 -8.99 -9.95
CA LYS A 405 12.86 -7.91 -10.18
C LYS A 405 13.78 -8.20 -11.36
N SER A 406 14.16 -9.44 -11.60
CA SER A 406 14.99 -9.84 -12.74
C SER A 406 14.23 -9.93 -14.07
N GLY A 407 12.90 -9.83 -14.05
CA GLY A 407 12.05 -9.95 -15.25
C GLY A 407 11.87 -11.39 -15.76
N GLN A 408 12.33 -12.40 -15.02
CA GLN A 408 12.07 -13.81 -15.31
C GLN A 408 10.59 -14.15 -15.15
N TYR A 409 9.93 -13.54 -14.17
CA TYR A 409 8.48 -13.54 -14.05
C TYR A 409 7.92 -12.25 -14.63
N LYS A 410 6.90 -12.35 -15.48
CA LYS A 410 6.20 -11.20 -16.07
C LYS A 410 4.80 -11.08 -15.52
N SER A 411 4.58 -10.08 -14.68
CA SER A 411 3.26 -9.81 -14.09
C SER A 411 2.23 -9.38 -15.15
N GLU A 412 1.05 -9.99 -15.11
CA GLU A 412 -0.12 -9.57 -15.89
C GLU A 412 -0.97 -8.51 -15.16
N TRP A 413 -0.75 -8.32 -13.85
CA TRP A 413 -1.60 -7.50 -13.00
C TRP A 413 -1.32 -6.00 -13.17
N LEU A 414 -2.40 -5.26 -13.39
CA LEU A 414 -2.43 -3.80 -13.37
C LEU A 414 -2.91 -3.26 -12.02
N HIS A 415 -3.78 -4.00 -11.34
CA HIS A 415 -4.33 -3.63 -10.03
C HIS A 415 -3.96 -4.68 -9.00
N VAL A 416 -3.28 -4.26 -7.94
CA VAL A 416 -2.94 -5.08 -6.77
C VAL A 416 -3.75 -4.55 -5.60
N LEU A 417 -4.68 -5.35 -5.08
CA LEU A 417 -5.54 -5.03 -3.94
C LEU A 417 -5.05 -5.84 -2.75
N VAL A 418 -4.71 -5.20 -1.64
CA VAL A 418 -4.11 -5.85 -0.45
C VAL A 418 -4.97 -5.59 0.77
N ASP A 419 -5.44 -6.65 1.40
CA ASP A 419 -6.18 -6.62 2.68
C ASP A 419 -5.23 -6.71 3.88
N GLU A 420 -5.69 -6.21 5.04
CA GLU A 420 -4.92 -6.17 6.30
C GLU A 420 -3.50 -5.61 6.12
N PHE A 421 -3.42 -4.49 5.40
CA PHE A 421 -2.14 -3.91 4.97
C PHE A 421 -1.22 -3.53 6.15
N GLN A 422 -1.78 -3.23 7.34
CA GLN A 422 -1.03 -2.93 8.56
C GLN A 422 -0.20 -4.11 9.09
N ASP A 423 -0.42 -5.32 8.56
CA ASP A 423 0.27 -6.54 9.00
C ASP A 423 1.34 -7.03 8.02
N ILE A 424 1.61 -6.28 6.95
CA ILE A 424 2.62 -6.70 5.98
C ILE A 424 4.04 -6.44 6.51
N SER A 425 4.95 -7.34 6.16
CA SER A 425 6.39 -7.17 6.43
C SER A 425 7.08 -6.41 5.30
N PRO A 426 8.27 -5.82 5.53
CA PRO A 426 9.08 -5.20 4.47
C PRO A 426 9.34 -6.12 3.28
N ALA A 427 9.54 -7.42 3.51
CA ALA A 427 9.74 -8.40 2.44
C ALA A 427 8.50 -8.54 1.53
N ARG A 428 7.30 -8.55 2.10
CA ARG A 428 6.05 -8.57 1.34
C ARG A 428 5.81 -7.24 0.60
N ALA A 429 6.13 -6.12 1.23
CA ALA A 429 6.08 -4.81 0.59
C ALA A 429 7.02 -4.73 -0.63
N GLU A 430 8.22 -5.29 -0.53
CA GLU A 430 9.17 -5.37 -1.65
C GLU A 430 8.65 -6.23 -2.82
N LEU A 431 7.94 -7.33 -2.53
CA LEU A 431 7.29 -8.12 -3.58
C LEU A 431 6.19 -7.30 -4.29
N ILE A 432 5.35 -6.58 -3.54
CA ILE A 432 4.34 -5.68 -4.11
C ILE A 432 5.01 -4.62 -4.99
N LYS A 433 6.04 -3.91 -4.48
CA LYS A 433 6.76 -2.88 -5.24
C LYS A 433 7.36 -3.44 -6.53
N ALA A 434 7.94 -4.65 -6.48
CA ALA A 434 8.50 -5.32 -7.64
C ALA A 434 7.44 -5.62 -8.70
N LEU A 435 6.27 -6.12 -8.30
CA LEU A 435 5.14 -6.36 -9.22
C LEU A 435 4.65 -5.07 -9.88
N LEU A 436 4.49 -4.01 -9.07
CA LEU A 436 4.03 -2.70 -9.55
C LEU A 436 5.04 -2.05 -10.51
N ALA A 437 6.34 -2.25 -10.30
CA ALA A 437 7.39 -1.67 -11.14
C ALA A 437 7.44 -2.27 -12.56
N GLN A 438 6.90 -3.46 -12.77
CA GLN A 438 6.91 -4.12 -14.09
C GLN A 438 5.92 -3.53 -15.09
N ARG A 439 4.93 -2.77 -14.63
CA ARG A 439 3.86 -2.25 -15.47
C ARG A 439 3.75 -0.74 -15.36
N ASN A 440 3.78 -0.06 -16.47
CA ASN A 440 3.38 1.34 -16.53
C ASN A 440 1.92 1.47 -16.13
N ARG A 441 1.63 2.42 -15.22
CA ARG A 441 0.27 2.68 -14.69
C ARG A 441 -0.30 1.51 -13.85
N SER A 442 0.53 0.86 -13.07
CA SER A 442 0.09 -0.11 -12.07
C SER A 442 -0.53 0.61 -10.86
N HIS A 443 -1.54 -0.01 -10.26
CA HIS A 443 -2.29 0.53 -9.14
C HIS A 443 -2.18 -0.36 -7.91
N LEU A 444 -1.94 0.26 -6.75
CA LEU A 444 -2.03 -0.38 -5.43
C LEU A 444 -3.24 0.17 -4.69
N PHE A 445 -4.15 -0.71 -4.30
CA PHE A 445 -5.22 -0.42 -3.38
C PHE A 445 -4.98 -1.18 -2.08
N ALA A 446 -4.44 -0.50 -1.08
CA ALA A 446 -4.14 -1.03 0.24
C ALA A 446 -5.30 -0.74 1.20
N VAL A 447 -5.79 -1.75 1.91
CA VAL A 447 -6.84 -1.60 2.91
C VAL A 447 -6.31 -2.09 4.25
N GLY A 448 -6.43 -1.27 5.28
CA GLY A 448 -5.87 -1.62 6.58
C GLY A 448 -6.44 -0.79 7.73
N ASP A 449 -6.08 -1.22 8.94
CA ASP A 449 -6.41 -0.58 10.19
C ASP A 449 -5.18 -0.52 11.10
N ASP A 450 -4.52 0.63 11.17
CA ASP A 450 -3.33 0.82 12.01
C ASP A 450 -3.62 0.54 13.50
N TRP A 451 -4.88 0.73 13.96
CA TRP A 451 -5.29 0.37 15.32
C TRP A 451 -5.31 -1.14 15.59
N GLN A 452 -5.26 -1.98 14.55
CA GLN A 452 -5.23 -3.43 14.63
C GLN A 452 -3.87 -4.05 14.25
N SER A 453 -2.81 -3.26 14.16
CA SER A 453 -1.46 -3.77 13.90
C SER A 453 -0.88 -4.42 15.16
N ILE A 454 -0.87 -5.75 15.20
CA ILE A 454 -0.48 -6.56 16.38
C ILE A 454 0.49 -7.71 16.04
N TYR A 455 1.15 -7.66 14.89
CA TYR A 455 2.05 -8.73 14.42
C TYR A 455 3.48 -8.24 14.19
N ARG A 456 3.94 -7.22 14.95
CA ARG A 456 5.33 -6.75 14.89
C ARG A 456 6.32 -7.88 15.17
N PHE A 457 6.01 -8.77 16.13
CA PHE A 457 6.84 -9.91 16.48
C PHE A 457 7.06 -10.90 15.31
N SER A 458 6.23 -10.88 14.28
CA SER A 458 6.38 -11.65 13.04
C SER A 458 6.94 -10.81 11.88
N GLY A 459 7.49 -9.63 12.15
CA GLY A 459 8.10 -8.74 11.19
C GLY A 459 7.14 -7.77 10.48
N ALA A 460 5.88 -7.64 10.94
CA ALA A 460 4.98 -6.61 10.42
C ALA A 460 5.49 -5.21 10.75
N ASP A 461 5.47 -4.30 9.78
CA ASP A 461 5.98 -2.94 9.91
C ASP A 461 4.86 -1.92 9.74
N LEU A 462 4.43 -1.33 10.87
CA LEU A 462 3.38 -0.33 10.89
C LEU A 462 3.72 0.92 10.07
N SER A 463 5.01 1.25 9.92
CA SER A 463 5.45 2.42 9.15
C SER A 463 5.02 2.35 7.69
N LEU A 464 4.88 1.14 7.12
CA LEU A 464 4.37 0.93 5.77
C LEU A 464 2.95 1.48 5.57
N THR A 465 2.16 1.52 6.65
CA THR A 465 0.81 2.10 6.66
C THR A 465 0.82 3.57 7.07
N THR A 466 1.46 3.91 8.19
CA THR A 466 1.45 5.29 8.72
C THR A 466 2.25 6.27 7.88
N HIS A 467 3.27 5.80 7.17
CA HIS A 467 4.09 6.59 6.24
C HIS A 467 3.96 6.08 4.79
N PHE A 468 2.75 5.68 4.41
CA PHE A 468 2.47 5.01 3.13
C PHE A 468 3.05 5.73 1.91
N SER A 469 2.87 7.06 1.83
CA SER A 469 3.38 7.86 0.71
C SER A 469 4.91 7.88 0.60
N GLN A 470 5.63 7.76 1.73
CA GLN A 470 7.09 7.69 1.73
C GLN A 470 7.59 6.35 1.17
N HIS A 471 6.84 5.26 1.42
CA HIS A 471 7.21 3.92 0.98
C HIS A 471 6.78 3.60 -0.45
N PHE A 472 5.63 4.14 -0.90
CA PHE A 472 5.01 3.78 -2.19
C PHE A 472 4.88 4.93 -3.18
N GLY A 473 5.25 6.16 -2.79
CA GLY A 473 5.15 7.37 -3.61
C GLY A 473 3.85 8.16 -3.41
N PRO A 474 3.61 9.19 -4.22
CA PRO A 474 2.40 10.01 -4.14
C PRO A 474 1.15 9.15 -4.07
N SER A 475 0.27 9.43 -3.11
CA SER A 475 -0.85 8.53 -2.81
C SER A 475 -2.08 9.29 -2.30
N THR A 476 -3.24 8.72 -2.56
CA THR A 476 -4.51 9.14 -1.97
C THR A 476 -4.81 8.30 -0.74
N VAL A 477 -4.97 8.95 0.42
CA VAL A 477 -5.38 8.31 1.68
C VAL A 477 -6.84 8.64 1.94
N MET A 478 -7.66 7.60 2.15
CA MET A 478 -9.09 7.71 2.42
C MET A 478 -9.44 6.99 3.71
N GLN A 479 -10.57 7.34 4.32
CA GLN A 479 -11.06 6.71 5.55
C GLN A 479 -12.52 6.30 5.39
N LEU A 480 -12.89 5.16 6.02
CA LEU A 480 -14.28 4.79 6.18
C LEU A 480 -14.83 5.39 7.48
N ASP A 481 -16.00 5.98 7.38
CA ASP A 481 -16.64 6.81 8.41
C ASP A 481 -17.70 6.09 9.26
N LYS A 482 -18.02 4.82 8.94
CA LYS A 482 -19.11 4.08 9.63
C LYS A 482 -18.70 2.67 10.01
N THR A 483 -19.00 2.28 11.26
CA THR A 483 -18.94 0.88 11.70
C THR A 483 -20.33 0.29 11.83
N PHE A 484 -20.47 -0.99 11.42
CA PHE A 484 -21.71 -1.77 11.48
C PHE A 484 -21.64 -2.89 12.51
N ARG A 485 -20.58 -2.93 13.31
CA ARG A 485 -20.33 -4.05 14.23
C ARG A 485 -20.85 -3.80 15.62
N TYR A 486 -20.57 -2.64 16.21
CA TYR A 486 -20.77 -2.34 17.62
C TYR A 486 -21.33 -0.94 17.84
N PRO A 487 -21.95 -0.68 19.02
CA PRO A 487 -22.54 0.60 19.37
C PRO A 487 -21.53 1.74 19.59
N GLN A 488 -22.04 2.97 19.66
CA GLN A 488 -21.24 4.19 19.72
C GLN A 488 -20.41 4.30 21.01
N ASP A 489 -20.96 3.93 22.15
CA ASP A 489 -20.25 3.97 23.44
C ASP A 489 -19.01 3.06 23.48
N LEU A 490 -19.12 1.85 22.92
CA LEU A 490 -17.95 0.97 22.74
C LEU A 490 -16.95 1.54 21.73
N LEU A 491 -17.44 2.15 20.65
CA LEU A 491 -16.58 2.80 19.67
C LEU A 491 -15.77 3.95 20.28
N ASP A 492 -16.44 4.85 21.00
CA ASP A 492 -15.81 6.01 21.61
C ASP A 492 -14.74 5.59 22.64
N LEU A 493 -15.11 4.70 23.57
CA LEU A 493 -14.21 4.16 24.57
C LEU A 493 -12.96 3.50 23.93
N ALA A 494 -13.18 2.62 22.96
CA ALA A 494 -12.09 1.90 22.31
C ALA A 494 -11.18 2.84 21.48
N SER A 495 -11.79 3.84 20.83
CA SER A 495 -11.07 4.84 20.03
C SER A 495 -10.22 5.77 20.91
N ASP A 496 -10.80 6.30 21.98
CA ASP A 496 -10.09 7.16 22.93
C ASP A 496 -8.95 6.41 23.60
N PHE A 497 -9.20 5.14 23.96
CA PHE A 497 -8.16 4.29 24.54
C PHE A 497 -6.98 4.07 23.58
N VAL A 498 -7.22 3.72 22.32
CA VAL A 498 -6.12 3.43 21.38
C VAL A 498 -5.40 4.71 20.92
N CYS A 499 -6.13 5.82 20.77
CA CYS A 499 -5.60 7.12 20.33
C CYS A 499 -4.83 7.88 21.40
N GLN A 500 -4.74 7.37 22.65
CA GLN A 500 -3.76 7.89 23.62
C GLN A 500 -2.32 7.77 23.09
N ASN A 501 -2.07 6.82 22.19
CA ASN A 501 -0.82 6.79 21.43
C ASN A 501 -0.89 7.83 20.28
N PRO A 502 -0.09 8.93 20.32
CA PRO A 502 -0.16 10.00 19.33
C PRO A 502 0.31 9.58 17.92
N LEU A 503 0.92 8.41 17.79
CA LEU A 503 1.34 7.86 16.49
C LEU A 503 0.21 7.15 15.74
N GLN A 504 -0.94 6.91 16.40
CA GLN A 504 -2.10 6.32 15.74
C GLN A 504 -2.82 7.37 14.87
N ILE A 505 -3.25 6.95 13.70
CA ILE A 505 -4.00 7.83 12.79
C ILE A 505 -5.41 8.03 13.36
N VAL A 506 -5.76 9.25 13.68
CA VAL A 506 -7.10 9.59 14.17
C VAL A 506 -8.14 9.33 13.07
N LYS A 507 -9.18 8.55 13.40
CA LYS A 507 -10.27 8.20 12.48
C LYS A 507 -11.59 8.75 13.01
N GLN A 508 -12.35 9.42 12.14
CA GLN A 508 -13.71 9.87 12.47
C GLN A 508 -14.70 8.79 12.05
N VAL A 509 -15.04 7.91 12.97
CA VAL A 509 -15.98 6.80 12.73
C VAL A 509 -17.24 7.01 13.55
N ARG A 510 -18.39 6.65 12.98
CA ARG A 510 -19.71 6.65 13.67
C ARG A 510 -20.30 5.26 13.65
N ALA A 511 -20.91 4.85 14.75
CA ALA A 511 -21.61 3.59 14.79
C ALA A 511 -22.98 3.70 14.11
N GLN A 512 -23.39 2.62 13.45
CA GLN A 512 -24.74 2.46 12.89
C GLN A 512 -25.61 1.53 13.74
N VAL A 513 -25.00 0.85 14.73
CA VAL A 513 -25.67 -0.05 15.65
C VAL A 513 -26.13 0.75 16.85
N LEU A 514 -27.39 0.62 17.20
CA LEU A 514 -27.96 1.18 18.43
C LEU A 514 -27.72 0.19 19.60
N SER A 515 -27.49 0.74 20.79
CA SER A 515 -27.40 -0.05 22.03
C SER A 515 -28.67 0.08 22.85
N ASP A 516 -29.13 -1.04 23.38
CA ASP A 516 -30.24 -1.06 24.32
C ASP A 516 -29.77 -0.97 25.80
N GLY A 517 -28.47 -0.79 26.02
CA GLY A 517 -27.85 -0.72 27.34
C GLY A 517 -26.33 -0.47 27.23
N PRO A 518 -25.57 -0.52 28.32
CA PRO A 518 -24.13 -0.31 28.29
C PRO A 518 -23.43 -1.38 27.46
N SER A 519 -22.57 -0.97 26.52
CA SER A 519 -21.82 -1.89 25.64
C SER A 519 -20.46 -2.30 26.22
N VAL A 520 -20.06 -1.72 27.34
CA VAL A 520 -18.90 -2.13 28.13
C VAL A 520 -19.28 -2.18 29.60
N VAL A 521 -19.00 -3.30 30.24
CA VAL A 521 -19.28 -3.53 31.65
C VAL A 521 -18.03 -4.05 32.32
N ILE A 522 -17.57 -3.35 33.36
CA ILE A 522 -16.42 -3.74 34.16
C ILE A 522 -16.91 -4.16 35.56
N GLU A 523 -16.64 -5.39 35.97
CA GLU A 523 -17.01 -5.88 37.27
C GLU A 523 -15.84 -6.55 37.98
N ARG A 524 -15.76 -6.35 39.30
CA ARG A 524 -14.76 -6.98 40.15
C ARG A 524 -15.26 -8.35 40.59
N ASP A 525 -14.54 -9.41 40.24
CA ASP A 525 -14.92 -10.79 40.57
C ASP A 525 -13.73 -11.74 40.44
N GLN A 526 -13.94 -13.01 40.83
CA GLN A 526 -13.01 -14.11 40.54
C GLN A 526 -13.31 -14.73 39.17
N GLN A 527 -12.28 -15.13 38.45
CA GLN A 527 -12.38 -15.51 37.05
C GLN A 527 -13.42 -16.55 36.71
N ASN A 528 -13.52 -17.63 37.48
CA ASN A 528 -14.44 -18.73 37.17
C ASN A 528 -15.90 -18.34 37.49
N ASP A 529 -16.14 -17.62 38.59
CA ASP A 529 -17.44 -17.15 38.99
C ASP A 529 -17.98 -16.10 38.03
N PHE A 530 -17.11 -15.20 37.58
CA PHE A 530 -17.44 -14.17 36.57
C PHE A 530 -17.91 -14.76 35.24
N VAL A 531 -17.12 -15.70 34.68
CA VAL A 531 -17.50 -16.35 33.39
C VAL A 531 -18.81 -17.06 33.50
N TYR A 532 -19.00 -17.87 34.57
CA TYR A 532 -20.23 -18.61 34.79
C TYR A 532 -21.43 -17.69 35.07
N GLY A 533 -21.23 -16.65 35.88
CA GLY A 533 -22.24 -15.63 36.20
C GLY A 533 -22.75 -14.93 34.94
N LYS A 534 -21.84 -14.45 34.05
CA LYS A 534 -22.24 -13.78 32.83
C LYS A 534 -22.91 -14.71 31.82
N LEU A 535 -22.45 -15.93 31.69
CA LEU A 535 -23.16 -16.94 30.87
C LEU A 535 -24.55 -17.25 31.40
N SER A 536 -24.72 -17.33 32.72
CA SER A 536 -26.03 -17.57 33.39
C SER A 536 -26.97 -16.38 33.21
N GLU A 537 -26.44 -15.13 33.23
CA GLU A 537 -27.21 -13.92 32.98
C GLU A 537 -27.69 -13.88 31.53
N LEU A 538 -26.79 -14.11 30.57
CA LEU A 538 -27.10 -14.14 29.14
C LEU A 538 -28.11 -15.26 28.80
N ALA A 539 -28.01 -16.43 29.42
CA ALA A 539 -28.94 -17.53 29.20
C ALA A 539 -30.38 -17.23 29.64
N LYS A 540 -30.59 -16.25 30.55
CA LYS A 540 -31.92 -15.79 30.97
C LYS A 540 -32.51 -14.75 30.04
N THR A 541 -31.66 -13.96 29.38
CA THR A 541 -32.08 -12.78 28.61
C THR A 541 -32.08 -13.00 27.10
N THR A 542 -31.36 -14.03 26.61
CA THR A 542 -31.15 -14.23 25.18
C THR A 542 -31.36 -15.68 24.78
N SER A 543 -32.10 -15.91 23.70
CA SER A 543 -32.46 -17.25 23.22
C SER A 543 -31.41 -17.91 22.34
N ASP A 544 -30.55 -17.15 21.67
CA ASP A 544 -29.44 -17.63 20.80
C ASP A 544 -28.40 -16.53 20.66
N CYS A 545 -27.20 -16.78 21.11
CA CYS A 545 -26.12 -15.82 20.99
C CYS A 545 -24.71 -16.49 20.93
N SER A 546 -23.77 -15.76 20.43
CA SER A 546 -22.34 -16.13 20.42
C SER A 546 -21.59 -15.39 21.53
N VAL A 547 -20.77 -16.14 22.29
CA VAL A 547 -19.90 -15.58 23.33
C VAL A 547 -18.46 -15.98 23.10
N MET A 548 -17.57 -15.01 23.18
CA MET A 548 -16.13 -15.22 23.03
C MET A 548 -15.42 -14.89 24.35
N ILE A 549 -14.83 -15.90 25.00
CA ILE A 549 -14.00 -15.72 26.18
C ILE A 549 -12.59 -15.37 25.71
N LEU A 550 -12.10 -14.22 26.10
CA LEU A 550 -10.85 -13.65 25.62
C LEU A 550 -9.85 -13.45 26.75
N ALA A 551 -8.60 -13.88 26.55
CA ALA A 551 -7.50 -13.61 27.49
C ALA A 551 -6.20 -13.25 26.75
N ARG A 552 -5.25 -12.62 27.45
CA ARG A 552 -3.95 -12.28 26.88
C ARG A 552 -3.11 -13.54 26.58
N TYR A 553 -3.16 -14.54 27.46
CA TYR A 553 -2.35 -15.76 27.37
C TYR A 553 -3.21 -17.01 27.41
N HIS A 554 -2.78 -18.08 26.72
CA HIS A 554 -3.48 -19.38 26.71
C HIS A 554 -3.69 -19.96 28.11
N LYS A 555 -2.73 -19.81 29.03
CA LYS A 555 -2.83 -20.30 30.42
C LYS A 555 -3.93 -19.65 31.26
N GLN A 556 -4.46 -18.51 30.80
CA GLN A 556 -5.55 -17.79 31.47
C GLN A 556 -6.93 -18.21 30.96
N LEU A 557 -6.99 -18.94 29.86
CA LEU A 557 -8.22 -19.43 29.25
C LEU A 557 -8.71 -20.72 29.95
N PRO A 558 -10.03 -20.94 30.03
CA PRO A 558 -10.57 -22.23 30.37
C PRO A 558 -10.08 -23.32 29.40
N ASP A 559 -9.83 -24.52 29.92
CA ASP A 559 -9.42 -25.65 29.10
C ASP A 559 -10.57 -26.17 28.19
N ASN A 560 -10.21 -26.98 27.22
CA ASN A 560 -11.16 -27.49 26.24
C ASN A 560 -12.29 -28.32 26.89
N GLN A 561 -12.01 -29.00 28.01
CA GLN A 561 -13.02 -29.78 28.72
C GLN A 561 -14.04 -28.88 29.42
N THR A 562 -13.55 -27.80 30.03
CA THR A 562 -14.40 -26.76 30.64
C THR A 562 -15.27 -26.09 29.60
N ILE A 563 -14.70 -25.69 28.41
CA ILE A 563 -15.49 -25.12 27.33
C ILE A 563 -16.57 -26.08 26.81
N ALA A 564 -16.22 -27.37 26.66
CA ALA A 564 -17.20 -28.39 26.26
C ALA A 564 -18.35 -28.55 27.29
N LYS A 565 -18.05 -28.51 28.60
CA LYS A 565 -19.04 -28.51 29.67
C LYS A 565 -19.94 -27.29 29.63
N LEU A 566 -19.34 -26.09 29.45
CA LEU A 566 -20.10 -24.83 29.35
C LEU A 566 -21.04 -24.85 28.13
N ASN A 567 -20.58 -25.28 26.97
CA ASN A 567 -21.42 -25.40 25.77
C ASN A 567 -22.55 -26.42 25.94
N LYS A 568 -22.31 -27.50 26.69
CA LYS A 568 -23.38 -28.47 27.00
C LYS A 568 -24.40 -27.91 27.97
N GLN A 569 -23.96 -27.13 28.96
CA GLN A 569 -24.82 -26.53 29.97
C GLN A 569 -25.65 -25.36 29.43
N PHE A 570 -25.01 -24.50 28.62
CA PHE A 570 -25.62 -23.34 27.99
C PHE A 570 -25.83 -23.59 26.49
N ASN A 571 -26.61 -24.59 26.14
CA ASN A 571 -26.77 -25.12 24.79
C ASN A 571 -27.31 -24.12 23.75
N PHE A 572 -27.87 -22.99 24.17
CA PHE A 572 -28.27 -21.87 23.27
C PHE A 572 -27.20 -20.82 23.09
N ILE A 573 -26.03 -20.96 23.73
CA ILE A 573 -24.91 -20.03 23.64
C ILE A 573 -23.75 -20.73 22.94
N ASN A 574 -23.30 -20.19 21.80
CA ASN A 574 -22.09 -20.68 21.13
C ASN A 574 -20.85 -20.10 21.79
N ILE A 575 -20.21 -20.85 22.69
CA ILE A 575 -19.09 -20.39 23.51
C ILE A 575 -17.78 -20.82 22.85
N LYS A 576 -16.87 -19.84 22.62
CA LYS A 576 -15.49 -20.07 22.16
C LYS A 576 -14.53 -19.37 23.11
N ALA A 577 -13.35 -19.96 23.33
CA ALA A 577 -12.28 -19.34 24.11
C ALA A 577 -11.01 -19.19 23.25
N MET A 578 -10.37 -18.04 23.29
CA MET A 578 -9.17 -17.78 22.53
C MET A 578 -8.38 -16.58 23.06
N THR A 579 -7.11 -16.50 22.66
CA THR A 579 -6.29 -15.33 23.00
C THR A 579 -6.68 -14.09 22.19
N PHE A 580 -6.33 -12.90 22.66
CA PHE A 580 -6.57 -11.63 21.95
C PHE A 580 -6.02 -11.66 20.51
N HIS A 581 -4.84 -12.24 20.30
CA HIS A 581 -4.26 -12.41 18.94
C HIS A 581 -5.12 -13.30 18.05
N ALA A 582 -5.58 -14.43 18.57
CA ALA A 582 -6.41 -15.38 17.82
C ALA A 582 -7.84 -14.87 17.55
N ALA A 583 -8.25 -13.82 18.26
CA ALA A 583 -9.54 -13.17 18.08
C ALA A 583 -9.56 -12.15 16.93
N LYS A 584 -8.38 -11.75 16.42
CA LYS A 584 -8.33 -10.85 15.26
C LYS A 584 -9.06 -11.45 14.07
N GLY A 585 -9.85 -10.63 13.37
CA GLY A 585 -10.70 -11.06 12.26
C GLY A 585 -11.99 -11.75 12.67
N LYS A 586 -12.18 -12.11 13.96
CA LYS A 586 -13.40 -12.77 14.47
C LYS A 586 -14.31 -11.78 15.19
N GLU A 587 -15.54 -12.20 15.49
CA GLU A 587 -16.53 -11.40 16.20
C GLU A 587 -17.55 -12.31 16.90
N ALA A 588 -18.17 -11.81 17.95
CA ALA A 588 -19.24 -12.48 18.70
C ALA A 588 -20.25 -11.44 19.19
N ASP A 589 -21.46 -11.88 19.56
CA ASP A 589 -22.47 -10.99 20.14
C ASP A 589 -21.97 -10.39 21.46
N TYR A 590 -21.31 -11.19 22.26
CA TYR A 590 -20.75 -10.79 23.55
C TYR A 590 -19.30 -11.27 23.67
N THR A 591 -18.47 -10.47 24.34
CA THR A 591 -17.12 -10.91 24.75
C THR A 591 -17.02 -10.91 26.27
N ILE A 592 -16.31 -11.89 26.82
CA ILE A 592 -15.95 -11.96 28.23
C ILE A 592 -14.42 -11.89 28.29
N ILE A 593 -13.89 -10.77 28.75
CA ILE A 593 -12.45 -10.48 28.78
C ILE A 593 -11.93 -10.75 30.19
N ILE A 594 -10.98 -11.68 30.31
CA ILE A 594 -10.43 -12.14 31.58
C ILE A 594 -8.89 -12.04 31.62
N GLY A 595 -8.31 -12.18 32.81
CA GLY A 595 -6.86 -12.26 32.98
C GLY A 595 -6.10 -10.95 32.83
N LEU A 596 -6.78 -9.82 32.97
CA LEU A 596 -6.17 -8.47 32.93
C LEU A 596 -5.69 -8.03 34.32
N ASP A 597 -4.72 -8.73 34.88
CA ASP A 597 -4.08 -8.37 36.15
C ASP A 597 -2.93 -7.35 35.94
N LYS A 598 -2.31 -6.92 37.05
CA LYS A 598 -1.20 -5.94 37.04
C LYS A 598 -0.01 -6.28 36.15
N ARG A 599 0.11 -7.54 35.72
CA ARG A 599 1.16 -7.99 34.78
C ARG A 599 0.84 -7.71 33.32
N VAL A 600 -0.37 -7.26 33.03
CA VAL A 600 -0.79 -6.83 31.70
C VAL A 600 -1.01 -5.32 31.72
N PRO A 601 -0.47 -4.52 30.79
CA PRO A 601 0.37 -4.92 29.67
C PRO A 601 1.75 -5.37 30.11
N THR A 602 2.26 -6.39 29.43
CA THR A 602 3.62 -6.86 29.67
C THR A 602 4.56 -6.17 28.71
N GLN A 603 5.61 -5.55 29.24
CA GLN A 603 6.75 -5.29 28.36
C GLN A 603 7.34 -6.65 28.00
N GLN A 604 7.10 -7.12 26.79
CA GLN A 604 7.80 -8.31 26.31
C GLN A 604 9.28 -7.99 26.35
N LYS A 605 10.01 -8.64 27.24
CA LYS A 605 11.48 -8.65 27.20
C LYS A 605 11.88 -9.53 26.01
N THR A 606 11.76 -8.96 24.82
CA THR A 606 12.34 -9.54 23.62
C THR A 606 13.86 -9.49 23.81
N GLU A 607 14.54 -10.57 23.52
CA GLU A 607 16.00 -10.57 23.57
C GLU A 607 16.55 -9.49 22.62
N ARG A 608 17.58 -8.76 23.05
CA ARG A 608 18.13 -7.61 22.30
C ARG A 608 18.42 -7.95 20.83
N ILE A 609 18.96 -9.14 20.59
CA ILE A 609 19.25 -9.62 19.23
C ILE A 609 17.98 -9.79 18.37
N ILE A 610 16.90 -10.36 18.91
CA ILE A 610 15.63 -10.51 18.21
C ILE A 610 15.05 -9.12 17.92
N GLU A 611 15.08 -8.24 18.92
CA GLU A 611 14.59 -6.87 18.79
C GLU A 611 15.29 -6.08 17.68
N ALA A 612 16.60 -6.30 17.49
CA ALA A 612 17.41 -5.63 16.47
C ALA A 612 17.00 -6.00 15.03
N PHE A 613 16.41 -7.18 14.81
CA PHE A 613 15.91 -7.62 13.50
C PHE A 613 14.42 -7.36 13.28
N LEU A 614 13.73 -6.83 14.28
CA LEU A 614 12.33 -6.42 14.15
C LEU A 614 12.23 -4.96 13.64
N PRO A 615 11.10 -4.59 13.02
CA PRO A 615 10.81 -3.18 12.76
C PRO A 615 10.91 -2.33 14.04
N ALA A 616 11.25 -1.05 13.89
CA ALA A 616 11.49 -0.15 15.01
C ALA A 616 10.35 -0.18 16.05
N LEU A 617 10.73 -0.23 17.33
CA LEU A 617 9.77 -0.15 18.42
C LEU A 617 9.21 1.27 18.50
N GLU A 618 7.91 1.36 18.69
CA GLU A 618 7.26 2.65 18.92
C GLU A 618 7.70 3.23 20.30
N ALA A 619 7.96 4.54 20.33
CA ALA A 619 8.36 5.21 21.55
C ALA A 619 7.26 5.27 22.62
N PHE A 620 5.98 5.14 22.21
CA PHE A 620 4.86 5.16 23.15
C PHE A 620 4.78 3.85 23.95
N PRO A 621 4.70 3.93 25.29
CA PRO A 621 4.71 2.74 26.14
C PRO A 621 3.55 1.77 25.81
N TYR A 622 3.87 0.50 25.67
CA TYR A 622 2.91 -0.58 25.42
C TYR A 622 2.03 -0.36 24.16
N ALA A 623 2.52 0.33 23.15
CA ALA A 623 1.74 0.67 21.96
C ALA A 623 1.06 -0.57 21.29
N GLU A 624 1.82 -1.66 21.08
CA GLU A 624 1.27 -2.91 20.51
C GLU A 624 0.29 -3.61 21.45
N GLU A 625 0.57 -3.65 22.77
CA GLU A 625 -0.36 -4.22 23.76
C GLU A 625 -1.66 -3.41 23.86
N ARG A 626 -1.59 -2.10 23.67
CA ARG A 626 -2.77 -1.23 23.61
C ARG A 626 -3.63 -1.55 22.39
N ARG A 627 -3.04 -1.70 21.21
CA ARG A 627 -3.76 -2.16 20.01
C ARG A 627 -4.32 -3.56 20.18
N LEU A 628 -3.59 -4.43 20.86
CA LEU A 628 -4.08 -5.79 21.15
C LEU A 628 -5.31 -5.79 22.06
N PHE A 629 -5.34 -4.91 23.04
CA PHE A 629 -6.52 -4.75 23.89
C PHE A 629 -7.68 -4.08 23.14
N TYR A 630 -7.41 -3.08 22.29
CA TYR A 630 -8.40 -2.53 21.36
C TYR A 630 -9.02 -3.63 20.46
N VAL A 631 -8.20 -4.55 19.95
CA VAL A 631 -8.70 -5.70 19.20
C VAL A 631 -9.67 -6.52 20.06
N ALA A 632 -9.33 -6.82 21.32
CA ALA A 632 -10.21 -7.60 22.20
C ALA A 632 -11.55 -6.90 22.48
N LEU A 633 -11.53 -5.59 22.79
CA LEU A 633 -12.73 -4.78 23.01
C LEU A 633 -13.66 -4.79 21.78
N THR A 634 -13.10 -4.58 20.60
CA THR A 634 -13.87 -4.44 19.36
C THR A 634 -14.31 -5.77 18.73
N ARG A 635 -14.19 -6.90 19.45
CA ARG A 635 -14.77 -8.19 19.01
C ARG A 635 -16.23 -8.33 19.32
N ALA A 636 -16.72 -7.62 20.35
CA ALA A 636 -18.12 -7.63 20.72
C ALA A 636 -19.00 -6.87 19.71
N LYS A 637 -20.19 -7.42 19.42
CA LYS A 637 -21.24 -6.74 18.66
C LYS A 637 -22.19 -5.96 19.55
N LYS A 638 -22.45 -6.48 20.76
CA LYS A 638 -23.41 -5.92 21.70
C LYS A 638 -22.74 -5.40 22.97
N CYS A 639 -22.04 -6.27 23.70
CA CYS A 639 -21.40 -5.88 24.96
C CYS A 639 -20.08 -6.63 25.21
N ALA A 640 -19.09 -5.92 25.72
CA ALA A 640 -17.84 -6.45 26.25
C ALA A 640 -17.89 -6.45 27.79
N PHE A 641 -17.92 -7.63 28.40
CA PHE A 641 -17.83 -7.85 29.84
C PHE A 641 -16.35 -7.99 30.22
N ILE A 642 -15.85 -7.15 31.10
CA ILE A 642 -14.45 -7.12 31.50
C ILE A 642 -14.36 -7.47 32.99
N MET A 643 -13.65 -8.55 33.30
CA MET A 643 -13.37 -8.93 34.68
C MET A 643 -12.20 -8.08 35.21
N SER A 644 -12.45 -7.34 36.27
CA SER A 644 -11.45 -6.62 37.02
C SER A 644 -10.98 -7.45 38.20
N PRO A 645 -9.73 -7.92 38.28
CA PRO A 645 -9.18 -8.62 39.44
C PRO A 645 -8.88 -7.63 40.58
N ASP A 646 -8.47 -8.15 41.76
CA ASP A 646 -8.11 -7.33 42.91
C ASP A 646 -6.96 -6.33 42.61
N GLU A 647 -6.00 -6.74 41.81
CA GLU A 647 -4.94 -5.89 41.28
C GLU A 647 -5.10 -5.76 39.76
N PRO A 648 -5.90 -4.79 39.31
CA PRO A 648 -6.23 -4.67 37.89
C PRO A 648 -5.07 -4.19 37.04
N SER A 649 -5.13 -4.52 35.77
CA SER A 649 -4.31 -3.93 34.72
C SER A 649 -4.48 -2.40 34.69
N ARG A 650 -3.41 -1.67 34.41
CA ARG A 650 -3.51 -0.23 34.11
C ARG A 650 -4.52 0.07 32.99
N PHE A 651 -4.71 -0.82 32.04
CA PHE A 651 -5.67 -0.64 30.96
C PHE A 651 -7.12 -0.67 31.46
N ILE A 652 -7.44 -1.52 32.46
CA ILE A 652 -8.74 -1.48 33.12
C ILE A 652 -8.95 -0.16 33.84
N THR A 653 -7.92 0.35 34.55
CA THR A 653 -8.00 1.64 35.25
C THR A 653 -8.25 2.77 34.26
N GLU A 654 -7.50 2.81 33.16
CA GLU A 654 -7.62 3.84 32.12
C GLU A 654 -9.02 3.88 31.49
N ILE A 655 -9.62 2.71 31.19
CA ILE A 655 -10.98 2.69 30.60
C ILE A 655 -12.08 2.90 31.63
N ALA A 656 -11.86 2.51 32.90
CA ALA A 656 -12.84 2.75 33.98
C ALA A 656 -12.98 4.24 34.32
N GLU A 657 -11.93 5.05 34.10
CA GLU A 657 -11.96 6.51 34.25
C GLU A 657 -12.77 7.20 33.15
N GLN A 658 -13.03 6.52 32.04
CA GLN A 658 -13.78 7.05 30.88
C GLN A 658 -15.24 6.63 30.89
N LEU A 659 -15.61 5.59 31.66
CA LEU A 659 -17.00 5.11 31.85
C LEU A 659 -17.70 5.86 32.97
#